data_3606dfd3819adeda2aea2cf96a8709e2
#
_entry.id   3606dfd3819adeda2aea2cf96a8709e2
#
_cell.length_a   1.000
_cell.length_b   1.000
_cell.length_c   1.000
_cell.angle_alpha   90.00
_cell.angle_beta   90.00
_cell.angle_gamma   90.00
#
_symmetry.space_group_name_H-M   'P 1'
#
loop_
_entity.id
_entity.type
_entity.pdbx_description
1 polymer ?
#
loop_
_entity_poly.entity_id
_entity_poly.type
_entity_poly.pdbx_seq_one_letter_code
_entity_poly.pdbx_strand_id
1 'polypeptide(L)'
;VNSISSPLCKIFLCLQLLFLGNPVFSHNTAQISKEEKFIIHALKTDRTPNIDGILDEALWQTVSPATNFIQKQPDEGQPATENTEVRVLYDRHYLYIGLMCYDKEPSKIIANEKRRDSENILENDHVMILLDTYHDKRNGYIFATNPLAARLDYQIRREGIQEDARPFMANPNINRDWNCVWDVKSVILANGWSAEIAIPLYSLRYKVHPREGWGFNVFRNIRRKNEESTWAPLPRNLEFHKISMAGTLEGLEELEKGLKLQLKPFAIANRVYEKDEQGAMVSETNVDGGIDIKYGLTSNITADLTVNTDFSQVEADDQQINLTRFSLYYPEKREFFLENAAIFSVGGPEDAMIFFSRRIGLSEEGDEIPLLGGIKVAGKADRFDLGIINLQTKAKGDIPGNNFTVARISRDILRQSAIGMMVTNRQSSESGNYNRAISLDCDFAFGESLSLGGYMAMTQTPGLGGKNTASKFRFQWTSDLWNIYGHFFNIQENFNAEMGFVKRTGIRRSQIYFGYTPEPALPGVKRLNPHVNFTYTTDQENVLLLREEHAHFQVDLINGGNFGLSWNENHEFVDVPFTIQENITIPMGIYTDRFLRADFSTDKSRNLYVHTRYRWGAFYGGKSKELEISGGVRPIPNLSGEISLLYNDIDLPQGDFVNHLLISKLAYSFSTRLFLMSLIQWNGETDDVSLNVRLHYIYRPGSDLYIVYNERRLVEGMDIGIQDRTIAVKLNYLFNI
;
A
#
# COMPACT_ATOMS: atom_id res chain seq x y z
N VAL A 1 5.25 -41.22 17.00
CA VAL A 1 4.24 -41.33 15.93
C VAL A 1 2.88 -41.40 16.62
N ASN A 2 2.36 -40.26 17.06
CA ASN A 2 1.00 -40.18 17.60
C ASN A 2 0.06 -39.64 16.52
N SER A 3 -1.04 -40.36 16.34
CA SER A 3 -2.10 -40.21 15.35
C SER A 3 -2.42 -38.76 14.95
N ILE A 4 -2.36 -38.50 13.65
CA ILE A 4 -2.89 -37.31 12.99
C ILE A 4 -4.44 -37.35 13.10
N SER A 5 -4.95 -36.91 14.25
CA SER A 5 -6.37 -36.63 14.44
C SER A 5 -6.59 -35.16 14.76
N SER A 6 -5.96 -34.28 13.95
CA SER A 6 -6.23 -32.85 14.08
C SER A 6 -7.66 -32.55 13.61
N PRO A 7 -8.40 -31.68 14.29
CA PRO A 7 -9.72 -31.21 13.83
C PRO A 7 -9.73 -30.73 12.38
N LEU A 8 -8.62 -30.21 11.86
CA LEU A 8 -8.42 -29.82 10.46
C LEU A 8 -8.63 -30.97 9.47
N CYS A 9 -8.14 -32.19 9.78
CA CYS A 9 -8.40 -33.36 8.92
C CYS A 9 -9.90 -33.71 8.86
N LYS A 10 -10.61 -33.51 9.94
CA LYS A 10 -12.07 -33.78 10.01
C LYS A 10 -12.85 -32.66 9.29
N ILE A 11 -12.45 -31.40 9.42
CA ILE A 11 -13.04 -30.26 8.70
C ILE A 11 -12.76 -30.38 7.21
N PHE A 12 -11.55 -30.78 6.81
CA PHE A 12 -11.18 -31.01 5.40
C PHE A 12 -11.96 -32.17 4.79
N LEU A 13 -12.18 -33.24 5.57
CA LEU A 13 -12.99 -34.41 5.15
C LEU A 13 -14.46 -34.02 5.03
N CYS A 14 -14.99 -33.21 5.95
CA CYS A 14 -16.38 -32.71 5.89
C CYS A 14 -16.57 -31.73 4.71
N LEU A 15 -15.59 -30.87 4.42
CA LEU A 15 -15.60 -29.99 3.24
C LEU A 15 -15.52 -30.80 1.93
N GLN A 16 -14.71 -31.85 1.88
CA GLN A 16 -14.69 -32.76 0.71
C GLN A 16 -16.03 -33.47 0.50
N LEU A 17 -16.72 -33.89 1.54
CA LEU A 17 -18.03 -34.55 1.45
C LEU A 17 -19.17 -33.59 1.04
N LEU A 18 -19.07 -32.31 1.35
CA LEU A 18 -19.99 -31.28 0.88
C LEU A 18 -19.81 -30.93 -0.62
N PHE A 19 -18.64 -31.19 -1.19
CA PHE A 19 -18.29 -30.87 -2.59
C PHE A 19 -18.31 -32.08 -3.54
N LEU A 20 -18.55 -33.30 -3.06
CA LEU A 20 -18.72 -34.50 -3.90
C LEU A 20 -20.11 -34.65 -4.53
N GLY A 21 -21.04 -33.73 -4.27
CA GLY A 21 -22.30 -33.62 -4.96
C GLY A 21 -22.12 -32.89 -6.29
N ASN A 22 -22.33 -33.57 -7.42
CA ASN A 22 -22.25 -33.16 -8.82
C ASN A 22 -22.12 -31.64 -9.05
N PRO A 23 -20.97 -31.16 -9.57
CA PRO A 23 -20.82 -29.75 -9.89
C PRO A 23 -21.64 -29.44 -11.15
N VAL A 24 -22.73 -28.72 -10.99
CA VAL A 24 -23.34 -27.97 -12.10
C VAL A 24 -22.47 -26.71 -12.31
N PHE A 25 -21.24 -26.91 -12.78
CA PHE A 25 -20.38 -25.83 -13.20
C PHE A 25 -20.40 -25.78 -14.74
N SER A 26 -21.22 -24.93 -15.29
CA SER A 26 -21.11 -24.56 -16.69
C SER A 26 -19.98 -23.52 -16.81
N HIS A 27 -18.75 -23.98 -16.97
CA HIS A 27 -17.65 -23.13 -17.42
C HIS A 27 -17.74 -23.00 -18.95
N ASN A 28 -18.40 -21.95 -19.41
CA ASN A 28 -18.10 -21.36 -20.69
C ASN A 28 -16.90 -20.43 -20.50
N THR A 29 -15.70 -20.97 -20.42
CA THR A 29 -14.49 -20.21 -20.71
C THR A 29 -14.55 -19.87 -22.20
N ALA A 30 -15.05 -18.69 -22.53
CA ALA A 30 -14.78 -18.10 -23.83
C ALA A 30 -13.25 -18.02 -23.94
N GLN A 31 -12.64 -18.88 -24.76
CA GLN A 31 -11.25 -18.72 -25.18
C GLN A 31 -11.19 -17.36 -25.89
N ILE A 32 -10.74 -16.33 -25.17
CA ILE A 32 -10.36 -15.07 -25.79
C ILE A 32 -9.24 -15.44 -26.77
N SER A 33 -9.56 -15.35 -28.05
CA SER A 33 -8.62 -15.71 -29.11
C SER A 33 -7.37 -14.84 -28.97
N LYS A 34 -6.22 -15.43 -28.90
CA LYS A 34 -4.90 -14.83 -28.66
C LYS A 34 -4.44 -13.83 -29.73
N GLU A 35 -5.29 -13.46 -30.71
CA GLU A 35 -4.90 -12.74 -31.92
C GLU A 35 -5.54 -11.36 -32.14
N GLU A 36 -6.50 -10.92 -31.35
CA GLU A 36 -6.98 -9.54 -31.46
C GLU A 36 -6.00 -8.59 -30.77
N LYS A 37 -5.25 -7.83 -31.57
CA LYS A 37 -4.39 -6.77 -31.08
C LYS A 37 -5.26 -5.56 -30.69
N PHE A 38 -5.39 -5.29 -29.41
CA PHE A 38 -6.00 -4.05 -28.93
C PHE A 38 -5.03 -2.91 -29.16
N ILE A 39 -5.30 -2.09 -30.19
CA ILE A 39 -4.46 -0.96 -30.59
C ILE A 39 -5.32 0.31 -30.56
N ILE A 40 -4.83 1.33 -29.90
CA ILE A 40 -5.36 2.70 -29.94
C ILE A 40 -4.26 3.63 -30.47
N HIS A 41 -4.65 4.61 -31.30
CA HIS A 41 -3.71 5.58 -31.87
C HIS A 41 -3.83 6.93 -31.18
N ALA A 42 -2.73 7.42 -30.63
CA ALA A 42 -2.61 8.80 -30.20
C ALA A 42 -2.44 9.73 -31.42
N LEU A 43 -3.16 10.84 -31.45
CA LEU A 43 -3.02 11.84 -32.49
C LEU A 43 -2.24 13.04 -31.95
N LYS A 44 -1.18 13.44 -32.69
CA LYS A 44 -0.43 14.65 -32.35
C LYS A 44 -1.28 15.89 -32.61
N THR A 45 -1.27 16.83 -31.66
CA THR A 45 -1.98 18.09 -31.75
C THR A 45 -1.03 19.27 -31.56
N ASP A 46 -1.25 20.34 -32.33
CA ASP A 46 -0.59 21.62 -32.14
C ASP A 46 -1.42 22.60 -31.28
N ARG A 47 -2.60 22.18 -30.85
CA ARG A 47 -3.51 22.96 -30.02
C ARG A 47 -3.77 22.22 -28.72
N THR A 48 -3.57 22.87 -27.61
CA THR A 48 -3.90 22.33 -26.29
C THR A 48 -5.43 22.29 -26.11
N PRO A 49 -6.03 21.13 -25.80
CA PRO A 49 -7.45 21.08 -25.43
C PRO A 49 -7.71 21.88 -24.15
N ASN A 50 -8.90 22.42 -24.02
CA ASN A 50 -9.31 23.10 -22.80
C ASN A 50 -9.80 22.02 -21.82
N ILE A 51 -9.06 21.79 -20.75
CA ILE A 51 -9.39 20.74 -19.77
C ILE A 51 -10.52 21.24 -18.87
N ASP A 52 -11.77 21.07 -19.31
CA ASP A 52 -12.99 21.44 -18.54
C ASP A 52 -13.90 20.25 -18.21
N GLY A 53 -13.59 19.08 -18.78
CA GLY A 53 -14.31 17.82 -18.55
C GLY A 53 -15.35 17.51 -19.63
N ILE A 54 -15.47 18.33 -20.68
CA ILE A 54 -16.44 18.17 -21.76
C ILE A 54 -15.69 17.97 -23.08
N LEU A 55 -15.95 16.87 -23.79
CA LEU A 55 -15.29 16.53 -25.04
C LEU A 55 -15.97 17.18 -26.25
N ASP A 56 -16.20 18.48 -26.23
CA ASP A 56 -16.92 19.22 -27.28
C ASP A 56 -16.00 19.90 -28.31
N GLU A 57 -14.69 20.00 -28.03
CA GLU A 57 -13.76 20.55 -28.99
C GLU A 57 -13.60 19.67 -30.23
N ALA A 58 -13.48 20.31 -31.38
CA ALA A 58 -13.27 19.63 -32.66
C ALA A 58 -12.04 18.68 -32.64
N LEU A 59 -11.07 18.93 -31.78
CA LEU A 59 -9.87 18.08 -31.61
C LEU A 59 -10.24 16.66 -31.22
N TRP A 60 -11.15 16.48 -30.26
CA TRP A 60 -11.59 15.17 -29.81
C TRP A 60 -12.34 14.38 -30.89
N GLN A 61 -12.99 15.08 -31.82
CA GLN A 61 -13.72 14.47 -32.92
C GLN A 61 -12.80 13.95 -34.05
N THR A 62 -11.53 14.38 -34.08
CA THR A 62 -10.55 13.92 -35.08
C THR A 62 -9.94 12.58 -34.74
N VAL A 63 -10.11 12.10 -33.50
CA VAL A 63 -9.53 10.86 -33.01
C VAL A 63 -10.60 9.76 -32.95
N SER A 64 -10.30 8.62 -33.57
CA SER A 64 -11.16 7.43 -33.42
C SER A 64 -11.11 6.91 -32.00
N PRO A 65 -12.27 6.72 -31.33
CA PRO A 65 -12.28 6.24 -29.97
C PRO A 65 -11.97 4.75 -29.87
N ALA A 66 -11.27 4.34 -28.82
CA ALA A 66 -11.28 2.96 -28.35
C ALA A 66 -12.64 2.69 -27.67
N THR A 67 -13.29 1.60 -28.05
CA THR A 67 -14.65 1.19 -27.62
C THR A 67 -14.66 -0.31 -27.33
N ASN A 68 -15.83 -0.91 -27.19
CA ASN A 68 -16.03 -2.36 -27.03
C ASN A 68 -15.33 -2.93 -25.79
N PHE A 69 -15.58 -2.31 -24.65
CA PHE A 69 -15.11 -2.81 -23.37
C PHE A 69 -15.73 -4.16 -23.04
N ILE A 70 -14.92 -5.04 -22.45
CA ILE A 70 -15.31 -6.41 -22.08
C ILE A 70 -15.37 -6.51 -20.57
N GLN A 71 -16.41 -7.15 -20.06
CA GLN A 71 -16.57 -7.39 -18.64
C GLN A 71 -15.52 -8.35 -18.09
N LYS A 72 -14.90 -7.94 -17.00
CA LYS A 72 -14.14 -8.79 -16.10
C LYS A 72 -15.08 -9.41 -15.05
N GLN A 73 -16.07 -8.64 -14.59
CA GLN A 73 -17.11 -9.03 -13.64
C GLN A 73 -18.42 -8.27 -13.94
N PRO A 74 -19.60 -8.82 -13.62
CA PRO A 74 -19.86 -10.17 -13.14
C PRO A 74 -19.77 -11.23 -14.24
N ASP A 75 -20.01 -10.87 -15.49
CA ASP A 75 -20.16 -11.78 -16.64
C ASP A 75 -18.90 -11.74 -17.50
N GLU A 76 -17.84 -12.46 -17.05
CA GLU A 76 -16.54 -12.47 -17.70
C GLU A 76 -16.62 -12.75 -19.21
N GLY A 77 -15.94 -11.94 -20.00
CA GLY A 77 -15.88 -12.08 -21.45
C GLY A 77 -17.12 -11.54 -22.20
N GLN A 78 -18.17 -11.09 -21.50
CA GLN A 78 -19.31 -10.45 -22.13
C GLN A 78 -19.05 -8.95 -22.41
N PRO A 79 -19.71 -8.35 -23.40
CA PRO A 79 -19.65 -6.89 -23.60
C PRO A 79 -20.09 -6.12 -22.35
N ALA A 80 -19.45 -4.98 -22.09
CA ALA A 80 -19.88 -4.07 -21.02
C ALA A 80 -21.34 -3.62 -21.23
N THR A 81 -22.12 -3.49 -20.14
CA THR A 81 -23.55 -3.13 -20.22
C THR A 81 -23.77 -1.64 -20.56
N GLU A 82 -22.76 -0.81 -20.35
CA GLU A 82 -22.73 0.61 -20.69
C GLU A 82 -21.47 0.91 -21.52
N ASN A 83 -21.62 1.70 -22.58
CA ASN A 83 -20.53 2.02 -23.48
C ASN A 83 -19.49 2.93 -22.82
N THR A 84 -18.24 2.78 -23.24
CA THR A 84 -17.13 3.67 -22.91
C THR A 84 -16.38 4.02 -24.17
N GLU A 85 -16.03 5.28 -24.34
CA GLU A 85 -15.17 5.78 -25.41
C GLU A 85 -13.93 6.43 -24.82
N VAL A 86 -12.79 6.09 -25.37
CA VAL A 86 -11.48 6.63 -24.96
C VAL A 86 -10.78 7.20 -26.16
N ARG A 87 -10.31 8.43 -26.08
CA ARG A 87 -9.54 9.11 -27.11
C ARG A 87 -8.22 9.59 -26.54
N VAL A 88 -7.16 9.55 -27.34
CA VAL A 88 -5.82 9.98 -26.91
C VAL A 88 -5.26 10.99 -27.89
N LEU A 89 -4.89 12.16 -27.35
CA LEU A 89 -4.15 13.21 -28.03
C LEU A 89 -2.81 13.41 -27.32
N TYR A 90 -1.83 13.97 -27.99
CA TYR A 90 -0.59 14.39 -27.35
C TYR A 90 0.03 15.61 -28.08
N ASP A 91 0.78 16.37 -27.30
CA ASP A 91 1.71 17.39 -27.83
C ASP A 91 3.13 17.13 -27.31
N ARG A 92 4.02 18.08 -27.44
CA ARG A 92 5.41 17.96 -26.97
C ARG A 92 5.54 17.82 -25.46
N HIS A 93 4.52 18.26 -24.70
CA HIS A 93 4.60 18.42 -23.24
C HIS A 93 3.61 17.56 -22.49
N TYR A 94 2.49 17.18 -23.11
CA TYR A 94 1.39 16.49 -22.45
C TYR A 94 0.85 15.30 -23.25
N LEU A 95 0.41 14.30 -22.52
CA LEU A 95 -0.52 13.29 -23.00
C LEU A 95 -1.93 13.66 -22.51
N TYR A 96 -2.89 13.75 -23.45
CA TYR A 96 -4.28 14.05 -23.14
C TYR A 96 -5.14 12.84 -23.37
N ILE A 97 -6.04 12.53 -22.42
CA ILE A 97 -6.96 11.41 -22.52
C ILE A 97 -8.37 11.92 -22.29
N GLY A 98 -9.21 11.78 -23.30
CA GLY A 98 -10.63 12.09 -23.24
C GLY A 98 -11.45 10.81 -23.05
N LEU A 99 -12.33 10.81 -22.06
CA LEU A 99 -13.17 9.68 -21.66
C LEU A 99 -14.64 10.08 -21.72
N MET A 100 -15.47 9.29 -22.41
CA MET A 100 -16.92 9.35 -22.31
C MET A 100 -17.44 8.02 -21.77
N CYS A 101 -18.00 8.06 -20.60
CA CYS A 101 -18.58 6.93 -19.88
C CYS A 101 -20.10 7.02 -19.92
N TYR A 102 -20.71 6.41 -20.95
CA TYR A 102 -22.17 6.42 -21.08
C TYR A 102 -22.83 5.66 -19.92
N ASP A 103 -24.00 6.11 -19.54
CA ASP A 103 -24.82 5.47 -18.51
C ASP A 103 -26.31 5.78 -18.79
N LYS A 104 -27.13 4.75 -18.80
CA LYS A 104 -28.61 4.90 -19.03
C LYS A 104 -29.31 5.47 -17.83
N GLU A 105 -28.71 5.47 -16.64
CA GLU A 105 -29.25 5.98 -15.39
C GLU A 105 -28.24 6.93 -14.67
N PRO A 106 -27.90 8.10 -15.26
CA PRO A 106 -26.86 8.99 -14.72
C PRO A 106 -27.12 9.47 -13.30
N SER A 107 -28.39 9.54 -12.90
CA SER A 107 -28.79 9.92 -11.53
C SER A 107 -28.41 8.88 -10.47
N LYS A 108 -28.03 7.66 -10.87
CA LYS A 108 -27.60 6.57 -10.00
C LYS A 108 -26.09 6.37 -9.97
N ILE A 109 -25.34 7.24 -10.62
CA ILE A 109 -23.87 7.26 -10.57
C ILE A 109 -23.44 7.46 -9.11
N ILE A 110 -22.56 6.58 -8.63
CA ILE A 110 -22.00 6.65 -7.28
C ILE A 110 -20.71 7.45 -7.33
N ALA A 111 -20.70 8.65 -6.78
CA ALA A 111 -19.54 9.54 -6.73
C ALA A 111 -19.60 10.34 -5.41
N ASN A 112 -18.78 9.95 -4.45
CA ASN A 112 -18.79 10.48 -3.08
C ASN A 112 -17.41 10.74 -2.49
N GLU A 113 -16.34 10.77 -3.32
CA GLU A 113 -14.98 11.10 -2.91
C GLU A 113 -14.40 12.17 -3.84
N LYS A 114 -13.80 13.23 -3.25
CA LYS A 114 -13.13 14.32 -3.97
C LYS A 114 -11.64 14.47 -3.62
N ARG A 115 -11.21 13.84 -2.55
CA ARG A 115 -9.83 13.99 -2.07
C ARG A 115 -8.85 13.34 -3.03
N ARG A 116 -7.71 13.99 -3.20
CA ARG A 116 -6.57 13.40 -3.87
C ARG A 116 -6.01 12.24 -3.04
N ASP A 117 -5.54 11.21 -3.72
CA ASP A 117 -4.85 10.03 -3.18
C ASP A 117 -5.69 9.23 -2.15
N SER A 118 -7.01 9.43 -2.15
CA SER A 118 -7.94 8.63 -1.37
C SER A 118 -8.29 7.33 -2.09
N GLU A 119 -8.03 6.18 -1.47
CA GLU A 119 -8.44 4.88 -2.01
C GLU A 119 -9.96 4.74 -2.13
N ASN A 120 -10.73 5.57 -1.43
CA ASN A 120 -12.18 5.61 -1.55
C ASN A 120 -12.67 6.01 -2.97
N ILE A 121 -11.80 6.54 -3.83
CA ILE A 121 -12.09 6.74 -5.26
C ILE A 121 -12.47 5.41 -5.91
N LEU A 122 -11.83 4.30 -5.53
CA LEU A 122 -12.08 2.96 -6.07
C LEU A 122 -13.42 2.37 -5.64
N GLU A 123 -14.06 2.95 -4.62
CA GLU A 123 -15.41 2.59 -4.18
C GLU A 123 -16.52 3.38 -4.91
N ASN A 124 -16.13 4.27 -5.83
CA ASN A 124 -17.05 5.05 -6.68
C ASN A 124 -17.18 4.40 -8.08
N ASP A 125 -18.10 4.91 -8.89
CA ASP A 125 -17.95 4.82 -10.35
C ASP A 125 -16.62 5.49 -10.69
N HIS A 126 -15.72 4.77 -11.35
CA HIS A 126 -14.38 5.29 -11.64
C HIS A 126 -13.79 4.65 -12.90
N VAL A 127 -12.78 5.30 -13.43
CA VAL A 127 -11.90 4.76 -14.46
C VAL A 127 -10.47 4.73 -13.97
N MET A 128 -9.73 3.71 -14.41
CA MET A 128 -8.28 3.65 -14.24
C MET A 128 -7.63 3.53 -15.61
N ILE A 129 -6.51 4.22 -15.78
CA ILE A 129 -5.70 4.21 -16.99
C ILE A 129 -4.35 3.61 -16.63
N LEU A 130 -3.96 2.56 -17.32
CA LEU A 130 -2.66 1.92 -17.24
C LEU A 130 -1.78 2.44 -18.37
N LEU A 131 -0.56 2.86 -18.04
CA LEU A 131 0.50 3.25 -18.97
C LEU A 131 1.78 2.45 -18.69
N ASP A 132 2.18 1.57 -19.61
CA ASP A 132 3.51 0.97 -19.66
C ASP A 132 4.36 1.74 -20.67
N THR A 133 5.01 2.78 -20.19
CA THR A 133 5.77 3.73 -21.00
C THR A 133 7.10 3.19 -21.50
N TYR A 134 7.57 2.07 -20.93
CA TYR A 134 8.75 1.34 -21.39
C TYR A 134 8.42 0.23 -22.37
N HIS A 135 7.16 -0.17 -22.44
CA HIS A 135 6.68 -1.37 -23.12
C HIS A 135 7.46 -2.61 -22.69
N ASP A 136 7.74 -2.70 -21.40
CA ASP A 136 8.49 -3.82 -20.80
C ASP A 136 7.56 -4.91 -20.25
N LYS A 137 6.25 -4.64 -20.22
CA LYS A 137 5.18 -5.53 -19.74
C LYS A 137 5.35 -5.91 -18.27
N ARG A 138 5.94 -5.04 -17.47
CA ARG A 138 6.30 -5.30 -16.07
C ARG A 138 6.07 -4.11 -15.16
N ASN A 139 6.38 -2.93 -15.67
CA ASN A 139 6.34 -1.70 -14.90
C ASN A 139 5.43 -0.68 -15.59
N GLY A 140 4.71 0.11 -14.80
CA GLY A 140 3.79 1.08 -15.35
C GLY A 140 3.25 2.04 -14.32
N TYR A 141 2.36 2.87 -14.79
CA TYR A 141 1.67 3.89 -14.02
C TYR A 141 0.17 3.68 -14.10
N ILE A 142 -0.51 3.94 -13.00
CA ILE A 142 -1.98 4.00 -12.96
C ILE A 142 -2.40 5.42 -12.63
N PHE A 143 -3.40 5.90 -13.37
CA PHE A 143 -4.11 7.15 -13.12
C PHE A 143 -5.59 6.82 -12.97
N ALA A 144 -6.17 7.10 -11.81
CA ALA A 144 -7.57 6.84 -11.53
C ALA A 144 -8.32 8.13 -11.26
N THR A 145 -9.54 8.22 -11.79
CA THR A 145 -10.46 9.34 -11.53
C THR A 145 -11.91 8.88 -11.49
N ASN A 146 -12.76 9.70 -10.90
CA ASN A 146 -14.18 9.49 -10.76
C ASN A 146 -14.99 10.68 -11.33
N PRO A 147 -16.33 10.63 -11.36
CA PRO A 147 -17.18 11.72 -11.87
C PRO A 147 -17.03 13.07 -11.14
N LEU A 148 -16.34 13.13 -9.99
CA LEU A 148 -16.05 14.34 -9.22
C LEU A 148 -14.63 14.87 -9.44
N ALA A 149 -13.89 14.33 -10.42
CA ALA A 149 -12.51 14.68 -10.73
C ALA A 149 -11.52 14.47 -9.55
N ALA A 150 -11.81 13.53 -8.67
CA ALA A 150 -10.83 13.08 -7.68
C ALA A 150 -9.67 12.38 -8.39
N ARG A 151 -8.48 12.44 -7.83
CA ARG A 151 -7.26 11.90 -8.44
C ARG A 151 -6.61 10.87 -7.53
N LEU A 152 -6.23 9.74 -8.11
CA LEU A 152 -5.38 8.74 -7.48
C LEU A 152 -4.35 8.28 -8.49
N ASP A 153 -3.09 8.32 -8.15
CA ASP A 153 -2.01 7.87 -9.00
C ASP A 153 -1.03 6.98 -8.23
N TYR A 154 -0.47 5.98 -8.89
CA TYR A 154 0.52 5.09 -8.30
C TYR A 154 1.39 4.41 -9.35
N GLN A 155 2.58 3.96 -8.91
CA GLN A 155 3.49 3.18 -9.74
C GLN A 155 3.32 1.70 -9.50
N ILE A 156 3.44 0.92 -10.58
CA ILE A 156 3.49 -0.53 -10.53
C ILE A 156 4.87 -1.00 -10.97
N ARG A 157 5.44 -1.93 -10.21
CA ARG A 157 6.61 -2.71 -10.59
C ARG A 157 6.26 -4.19 -10.62
N ARG A 158 6.92 -4.93 -11.54
CA ARG A 158 6.75 -6.39 -11.64
C ARG A 158 5.28 -6.83 -11.62
N GLU A 159 4.41 -6.07 -12.33
CA GLU A 159 2.96 -6.34 -12.40
C GLU A 159 2.26 -6.39 -11.03
N GLY A 160 2.79 -5.71 -10.02
CA GLY A 160 2.20 -5.72 -8.68
C GLY A 160 2.24 -7.10 -8.00
N ILE A 161 3.15 -7.99 -8.39
CA ILE A 161 3.28 -9.31 -7.74
C ILE A 161 3.51 -9.08 -6.25
N GLN A 162 2.62 -9.62 -5.45
CA GLN A 162 2.70 -9.50 -4.00
C GLN A 162 3.76 -10.46 -3.46
N GLU A 163 4.73 -9.95 -2.73
CA GLU A 163 5.81 -10.74 -2.16
C GLU A 163 5.39 -11.49 -0.89
N ASP A 164 4.39 -10.98 -0.17
CA ASP A 164 3.74 -11.64 0.95
C ASP A 164 2.26 -11.81 0.68
N ALA A 165 1.77 -13.01 0.85
CA ALA A 165 0.41 -13.37 0.47
C ALA A 165 -0.67 -12.94 1.47
N ARG A 166 -0.40 -12.00 2.35
CA ARG A 166 -1.39 -11.39 3.23
C ARG A 166 -2.04 -10.21 2.53
N PRO A 167 -3.34 -10.26 2.23
CA PRO A 167 -4.04 -9.18 1.50
C PRO A 167 -4.08 -7.83 2.25
N PHE A 168 -3.64 -7.79 3.51
CA PHE A 168 -3.67 -6.61 4.38
C PHE A 168 -2.32 -5.90 4.51
N MET A 169 -1.24 -6.39 3.87
CA MET A 169 0.07 -5.73 3.91
C MET A 169 0.31 -4.89 2.65
N ALA A 170 1.00 -3.77 2.84
CA ALA A 170 1.42 -2.93 1.73
C ALA A 170 2.24 -3.74 0.72
N ASN A 171 1.84 -3.76 -0.54
CA ASN A 171 2.56 -4.42 -1.61
C ASN A 171 3.71 -3.52 -2.07
N PRO A 172 4.98 -3.88 -1.88
CA PRO A 172 6.11 -3.03 -2.26
C PRO A 172 6.20 -2.80 -3.78
N ASN A 173 5.56 -3.65 -4.59
CA ASN A 173 5.49 -3.51 -6.03
C ASN A 173 4.34 -2.59 -6.51
N ILE A 174 3.54 -2.05 -5.59
CA ILE A 174 2.52 -1.03 -5.83
C ILE A 174 2.83 0.17 -4.94
N ASN A 175 3.48 1.18 -5.50
CA ASN A 175 3.82 2.40 -4.79
C ASN A 175 2.68 3.42 -4.90
N ARG A 176 1.79 3.44 -3.92
CA ARG A 176 0.65 4.36 -3.83
C ARG A 176 1.02 5.76 -3.34
N ASP A 177 2.20 5.88 -2.75
CA ASP A 177 2.72 7.17 -2.27
C ASP A 177 3.49 7.95 -3.36
N TRP A 178 3.60 7.37 -4.58
CA TRP A 178 4.11 8.10 -5.72
C TRP A 178 3.13 9.18 -6.14
N ASN A 179 3.60 10.41 -6.20
CA ASN A 179 2.77 11.57 -6.44
C ASN A 179 3.15 12.24 -7.77
N CYS A 180 2.29 12.11 -8.76
CA CYS A 180 2.45 12.68 -10.08
C CYS A 180 1.81 14.07 -10.19
N VAL A 181 2.44 14.94 -10.91
CA VAL A 181 1.78 16.19 -11.35
C VAL A 181 0.93 15.88 -12.58
N TRP A 182 -0.39 15.91 -12.44
CA TRP A 182 -1.34 15.77 -13.53
C TRP A 182 -2.64 16.48 -13.19
N ASP A 183 -3.47 16.76 -14.19
CA ASP A 183 -4.78 17.38 -13.95
C ASP A 183 -5.90 16.60 -14.62
N VAL A 184 -7.11 16.74 -14.08
CA VAL A 184 -8.32 16.14 -14.60
C VAL A 184 -9.51 17.03 -14.28
N LYS A 185 -10.46 17.06 -15.21
CA LYS A 185 -11.80 17.58 -15.01
C LYS A 185 -12.81 16.51 -15.42
N SER A 186 -13.90 16.44 -14.70
CA SER A 186 -14.99 15.51 -14.97
C SER A 186 -16.34 16.21 -14.79
N VAL A 187 -17.31 15.83 -15.62
CA VAL A 187 -18.68 16.38 -15.60
C VAL A 187 -19.67 15.25 -15.74
N ILE A 188 -20.69 15.26 -14.88
CA ILE A 188 -21.86 14.36 -15.01
C ILE A 188 -22.81 14.98 -16.03
N LEU A 189 -23.11 14.24 -17.08
CA LEU A 189 -23.94 14.61 -18.22
C LEU A 189 -25.30 13.89 -18.17
N ALA A 190 -26.22 14.28 -19.04
CA ALA A 190 -27.54 13.66 -19.14
C ALA A 190 -27.49 12.19 -19.62
N ASN A 191 -26.39 11.75 -20.24
CA ASN A 191 -26.21 10.42 -20.82
C ASN A 191 -25.01 9.65 -20.20
N GLY A 192 -24.47 10.12 -19.06
CA GLY A 192 -23.33 9.49 -18.39
C GLY A 192 -22.43 10.52 -17.71
N TRP A 193 -21.12 10.34 -17.82
CA TRP A 193 -20.13 11.29 -17.37
C TRP A 193 -18.92 11.29 -18.30
N SER A 194 -18.24 12.42 -18.37
CA SER A 194 -17.03 12.58 -19.15
C SER A 194 -15.86 13.05 -18.29
N ALA A 195 -14.66 12.77 -18.76
CA ALA A 195 -13.43 13.26 -18.13
C ALA A 195 -12.39 13.63 -19.18
N GLU A 196 -11.68 14.71 -18.92
CA GLU A 196 -10.49 15.11 -19.65
C GLU A 196 -9.29 15.10 -18.71
N ILE A 197 -8.26 14.38 -19.10
CA ILE A 197 -7.03 14.16 -18.32
C ILE A 197 -5.85 14.75 -19.09
N ALA A 198 -5.00 15.49 -18.39
CA ALA A 198 -3.74 16.03 -18.92
C ALA A 198 -2.58 15.53 -18.06
N ILE A 199 -1.71 14.69 -18.62
CA ILE A 199 -0.53 14.14 -17.96
C ILE A 199 0.70 14.78 -18.59
N PRO A 200 1.47 15.61 -17.84
CA PRO A 200 2.71 16.15 -18.32
C PRO A 200 3.74 15.05 -18.58
N LEU A 201 4.32 15.01 -19.76
CA LEU A 201 5.30 13.98 -20.13
C LEU A 201 6.53 13.97 -19.22
N TYR A 202 6.91 15.12 -18.66
CA TYR A 202 8.01 15.20 -17.68
C TYR A 202 7.73 14.45 -16.36
N SER A 203 6.48 14.20 -16.03
CA SER A 203 6.09 13.42 -14.84
C SER A 203 6.28 11.92 -15.03
N LEU A 204 6.41 11.46 -16.27
CA LEU A 204 6.59 10.06 -16.65
C LEU A 204 8.06 9.77 -16.99
N ARG A 205 8.43 8.52 -16.85
CA ARG A 205 9.69 7.98 -17.38
C ARG A 205 9.35 7.09 -18.57
N TYR A 206 9.96 7.30 -19.74
CA TYR A 206 9.59 6.61 -20.96
C TYR A 206 10.74 6.50 -21.97
N LYS A 207 10.59 5.61 -22.95
CA LYS A 207 11.47 5.53 -24.12
C LYS A 207 11.13 6.67 -25.07
N VAL A 208 12.12 7.48 -25.45
CA VAL A 208 11.93 8.68 -26.32
C VAL A 208 11.44 8.31 -27.73
N HIS A 209 11.80 7.14 -28.23
CA HIS A 209 11.34 6.64 -29.52
C HIS A 209 10.69 5.25 -29.35
N PRO A 210 9.43 5.20 -28.92
CA PRO A 210 8.75 3.92 -28.69
C PRO A 210 8.33 3.28 -30.02
N ARG A 211 9.24 2.56 -30.67
CA ARG A 211 8.96 1.87 -31.95
C ARG A 211 7.77 0.89 -31.86
N GLU A 212 7.52 0.38 -30.68
CA GLU A 212 6.46 -0.59 -30.38
C GLU A 212 5.25 0.04 -29.66
N GLY A 213 5.23 1.39 -29.55
CA GLY A 213 4.22 2.10 -28.75
C GLY A 213 4.42 1.95 -27.25
N TRP A 214 3.42 2.36 -26.47
CA TRP A 214 3.32 2.12 -25.02
C TRP A 214 2.28 1.05 -24.72
N GLY A 215 2.45 0.28 -23.66
CA GLY A 215 1.36 -0.52 -23.13
C GLY A 215 0.25 0.37 -22.59
N PHE A 216 -1.00 0.06 -22.92
CA PHE A 216 -2.16 0.87 -22.57
C PHE A 216 -3.37 -0.01 -22.27
N ASN A 217 -4.06 0.28 -21.19
CA ASN A 217 -5.37 -0.28 -20.92
C ASN A 217 -6.23 0.72 -20.14
N VAL A 218 -7.53 0.56 -20.23
CA VAL A 218 -8.50 1.33 -19.46
C VAL A 218 -9.46 0.38 -18.77
N PHE A 219 -9.63 0.59 -17.48
CA PHE A 219 -10.59 -0.10 -16.64
C PHE A 219 -11.72 0.85 -16.27
N ARG A 220 -12.96 0.37 -16.28
CA ARG A 220 -14.14 1.08 -15.79
C ARG A 220 -14.88 0.24 -14.76
N ASN A 221 -15.23 0.84 -13.64
CA ASN A 221 -16.14 0.28 -12.65
C ASN A 221 -17.47 1.02 -12.65
N ILE A 222 -18.56 0.30 -12.82
CA ILE A 222 -19.92 0.80 -12.62
C ILE A 222 -20.39 0.23 -11.28
N ARG A 223 -20.16 1.01 -10.23
CA ARG A 223 -20.22 0.50 -8.85
C ARG A 223 -21.61 0.00 -8.44
N ARG A 224 -22.69 0.67 -8.85
CA ARG A 224 -24.06 0.23 -8.57
C ARG A 224 -24.39 -1.14 -9.14
N LYS A 225 -23.70 -1.55 -10.22
CA LYS A 225 -23.86 -2.86 -10.88
C LYS A 225 -22.82 -3.88 -10.42
N ASN A 226 -21.79 -3.46 -9.65
CA ASN A 226 -20.59 -4.21 -9.40
C ASN A 226 -19.97 -4.77 -10.70
N GLU A 227 -20.06 -3.97 -11.77
CA GLU A 227 -19.54 -4.31 -13.08
C GLU A 227 -18.15 -3.69 -13.28
N GLU A 228 -17.20 -4.54 -13.52
CA GLU A 228 -15.84 -4.20 -13.90
C GLU A 228 -15.63 -4.55 -15.36
N SER A 229 -15.16 -3.62 -16.16
CA SER A 229 -14.86 -3.84 -17.58
C SER A 229 -13.52 -3.23 -17.96
N THR A 230 -12.85 -3.83 -18.96
CA THR A 230 -11.57 -3.36 -19.49
C THR A 230 -11.62 -3.24 -21.00
N TRP A 231 -10.84 -2.31 -21.54
CA TRP A 231 -10.71 -2.18 -22.98
C TRP A 231 -9.94 -3.37 -23.60
N ALA A 232 -8.71 -3.62 -23.13
CA ALA A 232 -8.04 -4.89 -23.41
C ALA A 232 -8.48 -5.91 -22.35
N PRO A 233 -9.09 -7.04 -22.74
CA PRO A 233 -9.70 -7.99 -21.83
C PRO A 233 -8.73 -8.53 -20.78
N LEU A 234 -9.23 -8.65 -19.56
CA LEU A 234 -8.49 -9.16 -18.43
C LEU A 234 -9.30 -10.26 -17.74
N PRO A 235 -8.73 -11.47 -17.54
CA PRO A 235 -9.36 -12.53 -16.76
C PRO A 235 -9.71 -12.07 -15.34
N ARG A 236 -10.83 -12.61 -14.78
CA ARG A 236 -11.36 -12.15 -13.48
C ARG A 236 -10.42 -12.39 -12.30
N ASN A 237 -9.57 -13.43 -12.38
CA ASN A 237 -8.59 -13.79 -11.37
C ASN A 237 -7.33 -12.89 -11.38
N LEU A 238 -7.17 -12.04 -12.40
CA LEU A 238 -6.04 -11.14 -12.53
C LEU A 238 -6.45 -9.71 -12.17
N GLU A 239 -5.56 -9.02 -11.45
CA GLU A 239 -5.76 -7.62 -11.11
C GLU A 239 -5.41 -6.69 -12.28
N PHE A 240 -5.96 -5.47 -12.29
CA PHE A 240 -5.68 -4.49 -13.36
C PHE A 240 -4.19 -4.12 -13.48
N HIS A 241 -3.39 -4.47 -12.48
CA HIS A 241 -1.93 -4.34 -12.49
C HIS A 241 -1.21 -5.33 -13.43
N LYS A 242 -1.92 -6.25 -14.07
CA LYS A 242 -1.35 -7.24 -15.00
C LYS A 242 -0.99 -6.57 -16.33
N ILE A 243 0.15 -5.86 -16.32
CA ILE A 243 0.63 -5.01 -17.43
C ILE A 243 0.86 -5.79 -18.71
N SER A 244 1.26 -7.08 -18.60
CA SER A 244 1.48 -7.95 -19.78
C SER A 244 0.22 -8.24 -20.60
N MET A 245 -0.97 -7.97 -20.03
CA MET A 245 -2.26 -8.11 -20.70
C MET A 245 -2.77 -6.80 -21.31
N ALA A 246 -2.01 -5.71 -21.19
CA ALA A 246 -2.38 -4.42 -21.77
C ALA A 246 -2.33 -4.48 -23.31
N GLY A 247 -3.20 -3.68 -23.94
CA GLY A 247 -3.11 -3.34 -25.36
C GLY A 247 -1.97 -2.36 -25.64
N THR A 248 -1.95 -1.76 -26.82
CA THR A 248 -0.87 -0.89 -27.29
C THR A 248 -1.41 0.48 -27.68
N LEU A 249 -0.78 1.53 -27.19
CA LEU A 249 -0.94 2.93 -27.62
C LEU A 249 0.15 3.25 -28.63
N GLU A 250 -0.23 3.40 -29.89
CA GLU A 250 0.64 3.75 -31.00
C GLU A 250 0.53 5.24 -31.38
N GLY A 251 1.38 5.69 -32.29
CA GLY A 251 1.35 7.06 -32.82
C GLY A 251 2.09 8.08 -31.98
N LEU A 252 2.78 7.69 -30.92
CA LEU A 252 3.60 8.57 -30.11
C LEU A 252 4.96 8.79 -30.76
N GLU A 253 5.05 9.81 -31.58
CA GLU A 253 6.26 10.19 -32.31
C GLU A 253 6.83 11.49 -31.75
N GLU A 254 8.15 11.68 -31.90
CA GLU A 254 8.83 12.93 -31.54
C GLU A 254 8.60 13.42 -30.09
N LEU A 255 8.53 12.48 -29.15
CA LEU A 255 8.49 12.86 -27.74
C LEU A 255 9.83 13.50 -27.34
N GLU A 256 9.78 14.69 -26.74
CA GLU A 256 10.98 15.37 -26.28
C GLU A 256 11.60 14.67 -25.07
N LYS A 257 12.93 14.63 -24.98
CA LYS A 257 13.60 14.17 -23.77
C LYS A 257 13.23 15.08 -22.61
N GLY A 258 12.47 14.53 -21.67
CA GLY A 258 12.07 15.25 -20.45
C GLY A 258 13.21 15.41 -19.45
N LEU A 259 14.32 16.05 -19.86
CA LEU A 259 15.35 16.47 -18.92
C LEU A 259 14.85 17.74 -18.25
N LYS A 260 14.30 17.64 -17.05
CA LYS A 260 13.84 18.82 -16.32
C LYS A 260 14.46 18.85 -14.94
N LEU A 261 14.87 20.05 -14.57
CA LEU A 261 15.26 20.40 -13.22
C LEU A 261 13.99 20.80 -12.46
N GLN A 262 13.73 20.11 -11.35
CA GLN A 262 12.69 20.48 -10.39
C GLN A 262 13.37 20.97 -9.12
N LEU A 263 12.93 22.12 -8.62
CA LEU A 263 13.35 22.66 -7.35
C LEU A 263 12.11 22.77 -6.47
N LYS A 264 12.15 22.16 -5.29
CA LYS A 264 11.04 22.18 -4.31
C LYS A 264 11.53 22.70 -2.96
N PRO A 265 11.75 24.05 -2.82
CA PRO A 265 12.00 24.63 -1.53
C PRO A 265 10.75 24.48 -0.63
N PHE A 266 10.99 24.30 0.67
CA PHE A 266 9.96 24.36 1.67
C PHE A 266 10.39 25.25 2.84
N ALA A 267 9.40 25.78 3.56
CA ALA A 267 9.56 26.47 4.81
C ALA A 267 8.48 25.98 5.78
N ILE A 268 8.86 25.81 7.02
CA ILE A 268 7.97 25.46 8.12
C ILE A 268 8.21 26.39 9.30
N ALA A 269 7.13 26.85 9.91
CA ALA A 269 7.16 27.52 11.21
C ALA A 269 6.23 26.75 12.14
N ASN A 270 6.73 26.36 13.31
CA ASN A 270 5.92 25.72 14.32
C ASN A 270 6.09 26.40 15.68
N ARG A 271 5.03 26.33 16.48
CA ARG A 271 5.04 26.70 17.86
C ARG A 271 4.58 25.51 18.69
N VAL A 272 5.52 25.02 19.50
CA VAL A 272 5.32 23.87 20.38
C VAL A 272 5.08 24.37 21.78
N TYR A 273 4.12 23.78 22.47
CA TYR A 273 3.82 24.01 23.88
C TYR A 273 3.93 22.65 24.56
N GLU A 274 4.78 22.56 25.57
CA GLU A 274 5.03 21.31 26.31
C GLU A 274 5.11 21.64 27.81
N LYS A 275 4.87 20.64 28.65
CA LYS A 275 5.09 20.78 30.10
C LYS A 275 6.59 20.61 30.39
N ASP A 276 7.16 21.54 31.17
CA ASP A 276 8.49 21.38 31.70
C ASP A 276 8.52 20.35 32.85
N GLU A 277 9.70 20.08 33.41
CA GLU A 277 9.88 19.14 34.52
C GLU A 277 9.09 19.55 35.78
N GLN A 278 8.68 20.81 35.90
CA GLN A 278 7.88 21.36 36.99
C GLN A 278 6.37 21.34 36.68
N GLY A 279 5.96 20.86 35.48
CA GLY A 279 4.58 20.80 35.04
C GLY A 279 4.01 22.11 34.49
N ALA A 280 4.83 23.16 34.33
CA ALA A 280 4.41 24.42 33.72
C ALA A 280 4.47 24.35 32.19
N MET A 281 3.47 24.96 31.53
CA MET A 281 3.46 25.02 30.06
C MET A 281 4.51 26.02 29.57
N VAL A 282 5.53 25.51 28.89
CA VAL A 282 6.53 26.31 28.17
C VAL A 282 6.25 26.29 26.67
N SER A 283 6.70 27.31 25.97
CA SER A 283 6.52 27.34 24.52
C SER A 283 7.80 27.70 23.80
N GLU A 284 8.05 26.99 22.69
CA GLU A 284 9.15 27.24 21.76
C GLU A 284 8.62 27.50 20.37
N THR A 285 9.25 28.44 19.67
CA THR A 285 8.93 28.70 18.25
C THR A 285 10.12 28.33 17.42
N ASN A 286 9.91 27.39 16.50
CA ASN A 286 10.93 26.91 15.58
C ASN A 286 10.57 27.31 14.15
N VAL A 287 11.56 27.78 13.41
CA VAL A 287 11.44 28.05 11.98
C VAL A 287 12.54 27.26 11.28
N ASP A 288 12.13 26.48 10.30
CA ASP A 288 13.04 25.64 9.53
C ASP A 288 12.70 25.69 8.04
N GLY A 289 13.63 25.27 7.20
CA GLY A 289 13.43 25.23 5.76
C GLY A 289 14.53 24.44 5.07
N GLY A 290 14.18 23.88 3.94
CA GLY A 290 15.08 23.08 3.14
C GLY A 290 14.70 23.11 1.68
N ILE A 291 15.38 22.31 0.91
CA ILE A 291 15.16 22.22 -0.54
C ILE A 291 15.38 20.80 -1.03
N ASP A 292 14.44 20.33 -1.84
CA ASP A 292 14.60 19.13 -2.65
C ASP A 292 14.85 19.53 -4.10
N ILE A 293 15.87 18.94 -4.72
CA ILE A 293 16.28 19.19 -6.09
C ILE A 293 16.22 17.87 -6.84
N LYS A 294 15.41 17.80 -7.89
CA LYS A 294 15.34 16.63 -8.76
C LYS A 294 15.82 16.96 -10.15
N TYR A 295 16.74 16.15 -10.64
CA TYR A 295 17.28 16.30 -11.98
C TYR A 295 17.23 14.99 -12.77
N GLY A 296 16.65 15.02 -13.95
CA GLY A 296 16.66 13.88 -14.87
C GLY A 296 18.05 13.73 -15.52
N LEU A 297 18.86 12.79 -15.02
CA LEU A 297 20.17 12.46 -15.63
C LEU A 297 19.99 11.88 -17.03
N THR A 298 18.96 11.07 -17.20
CA THR A 298 18.49 10.56 -18.50
C THR A 298 16.96 10.61 -18.50
N SER A 299 16.31 10.18 -19.58
CA SER A 299 14.85 10.01 -19.57
C SER A 299 14.36 9.04 -18.48
N ASN A 300 15.24 8.19 -17.96
CA ASN A 300 14.89 7.03 -17.14
C ASN A 300 15.59 6.97 -15.79
N ILE A 301 16.59 7.82 -15.55
CA ILE A 301 17.35 7.88 -14.29
C ILE A 301 17.25 9.31 -13.76
N THR A 302 16.86 9.43 -12.49
CA THR A 302 16.83 10.70 -11.76
C THR A 302 17.88 10.74 -10.67
N ALA A 303 18.39 11.95 -10.43
CA ALA A 303 19.14 12.29 -9.23
C ALA A 303 18.27 13.23 -8.38
N ASP A 304 18.02 12.86 -7.15
CA ASP A 304 17.34 13.66 -6.13
C ASP A 304 18.36 14.07 -5.08
N LEU A 305 18.53 15.37 -4.87
CA LEU A 305 19.35 15.94 -3.82
C LEU A 305 18.43 16.59 -2.80
N THR A 306 18.63 16.32 -1.53
CA THR A 306 17.91 16.94 -0.43
C THR A 306 18.88 17.63 0.52
N VAL A 307 18.53 18.82 0.96
CA VAL A 307 19.26 19.59 1.98
C VAL A 307 18.28 19.97 3.08
N ASN A 308 18.62 19.63 4.31
CA ASN A 308 17.74 19.78 5.48
C ASN A 308 16.37 19.14 5.23
N THR A 309 16.38 17.83 4.98
CA THR A 309 15.21 17.05 4.59
C THR A 309 14.05 17.28 5.55
N ASP A 310 12.87 17.49 4.97
CA ASP A 310 11.65 17.69 5.73
C ASP A 310 11.26 16.45 6.55
N PHE A 311 11.41 16.53 7.86
CA PHE A 311 10.93 15.53 8.81
C PHE A 311 9.59 15.89 9.43
N SER A 312 9.07 17.10 9.17
CA SER A 312 7.79 17.49 9.74
C SER A 312 6.71 16.55 9.23
N GLN A 313 6.32 15.62 10.08
CA GLN A 313 5.20 14.72 9.81
C GLN A 313 3.92 15.56 9.81
N VAL A 314 3.52 15.99 8.63
CA VAL A 314 2.23 16.63 8.44
C VAL A 314 1.10 15.62 8.66
N GLU A 315 1.39 14.33 8.52
CA GLU A 315 0.45 13.23 8.73
C GLU A 315 0.80 12.42 9.99
N ALA A 316 -0.07 12.47 10.99
CA ALA A 316 0.02 11.58 12.14
C ALA A 316 -0.24 10.12 11.74
N ASP A 317 0.45 9.18 12.39
CA ASP A 317 0.13 7.76 12.28
C ASP A 317 -1.11 7.42 13.12
N ASP A 318 -1.92 6.46 12.63
CA ASP A 318 -2.96 5.87 13.45
C ASP A 318 -2.32 5.09 14.59
N GLN A 319 -2.78 5.31 15.82
CA GLN A 319 -2.31 4.54 16.98
C GLN A 319 -2.70 3.06 16.83
N GLN A 320 -1.92 2.19 17.44
CA GLN A 320 -2.15 0.75 17.45
C GLN A 320 -1.96 0.21 18.87
N ILE A 321 -2.83 -0.71 19.28
CA ILE A 321 -2.65 -1.47 20.52
C ILE A 321 -1.72 -2.66 20.20
N ASN A 322 -0.67 -2.83 20.99
CA ASN A 322 0.27 -3.92 20.85
C ASN A 322 0.13 -4.95 21.98
N LEU A 323 -0.64 -5.98 21.77
CA LEU A 323 -0.79 -7.13 22.68
C LEU A 323 0.28 -8.21 22.45
N THR A 324 1.37 -7.88 21.75
CA THR A 324 2.48 -8.80 21.45
C THR A 324 3.79 -8.25 21.99
N ARG A 325 4.79 -9.10 22.09
CA ARG A 325 6.16 -8.71 22.48
C ARG A 325 7.02 -8.16 21.32
N PHE A 326 6.44 -7.99 20.13
CA PHE A 326 7.17 -7.62 18.93
C PHE A 326 6.91 -6.16 18.54
N SER A 327 7.92 -5.52 17.96
CA SER A 327 7.81 -4.14 17.45
C SER A 327 6.77 -4.02 16.35
N LEU A 328 6.01 -2.92 16.40
CA LEU A 328 5.07 -2.54 15.34
C LEU A 328 5.80 -1.99 14.11
N TYR A 329 5.23 -2.23 12.96
CA TYR A 329 5.71 -1.68 11.69
C TYR A 329 4.85 -0.48 11.27
N TYR A 330 5.50 0.64 10.96
CA TYR A 330 4.87 1.85 10.40
C TYR A 330 5.48 2.15 9.03
N PRO A 331 4.69 2.38 7.98
CA PRO A 331 5.21 2.65 6.64
C PRO A 331 5.98 3.98 6.57
N GLU A 332 6.86 4.12 5.56
CA GLU A 332 7.54 5.39 5.25
C GLU A 332 6.53 6.40 4.68
N LYS A 333 6.63 7.67 5.07
CA LYS A 333 5.77 8.78 4.60
C LYS A 333 6.55 9.94 3.98
N ARG A 334 7.88 9.97 4.13
CA ARG A 334 8.73 11.06 3.64
C ARG A 334 8.90 10.99 2.14
N GLU A 335 8.51 12.04 1.43
CA GLU A 335 8.46 12.11 -0.05
C GLU A 335 9.79 11.74 -0.72
N PHE A 336 10.93 12.16 -0.15
CA PHE A 336 12.26 11.82 -0.66
C PHE A 336 12.47 10.32 -0.85
N PHE A 337 11.92 9.47 0.05
CA PHE A 337 12.09 8.02 -0.01
C PHE A 337 11.03 7.33 -0.86
N LEU A 338 9.86 7.94 -1.06
CA LEU A 338 8.70 7.27 -1.66
C LEU A 338 8.87 7.04 -3.18
N GLU A 339 9.45 7.98 -3.91
CA GLU A 339 9.68 7.80 -5.34
C GLU A 339 10.74 6.72 -5.59
N ASN A 340 10.41 5.74 -6.44
CA ASN A 340 11.24 4.57 -6.74
C ASN A 340 11.59 3.71 -5.50
N ALA A 341 10.84 3.81 -4.40
CA ALA A 341 11.06 3.06 -3.17
C ALA A 341 11.20 1.54 -3.41
N ALA A 342 10.39 1.01 -4.32
CA ALA A 342 10.40 -0.41 -4.66
C ALA A 342 11.74 -0.90 -5.27
N ILE A 343 12.60 -0.01 -5.81
CA ILE A 343 13.95 -0.39 -6.23
C ILE A 343 14.76 -0.88 -5.03
N PHE A 344 14.57 -0.30 -3.85
CA PHE A 344 15.32 -0.58 -2.64
C PHE A 344 14.66 -1.63 -1.73
N SER A 345 13.63 -2.33 -2.20
CA SER A 345 12.93 -3.35 -1.42
C SER A 345 13.61 -4.71 -1.55
N VAL A 346 13.97 -5.32 -0.44
CA VAL A 346 14.40 -6.73 -0.30
C VAL A 346 13.90 -7.24 1.05
N GLY A 347 13.10 -8.31 1.03
CA GLY A 347 12.41 -8.85 2.20
C GLY A 347 11.17 -8.05 2.60
N GLY A 348 10.54 -8.44 3.69
CA GLY A 348 9.29 -7.85 4.18
C GLY A 348 9.25 -7.67 5.69
N PRO A 349 8.26 -6.96 6.24
CA PRO A 349 8.17 -6.65 7.67
C PRO A 349 7.94 -7.89 8.55
N GLU A 350 7.51 -9.01 7.98
CA GLU A 350 7.28 -10.26 8.72
C GLU A 350 8.51 -11.19 8.75
N ASP A 351 9.50 -10.95 7.89
CA ASP A 351 10.75 -11.69 7.87
C ASP A 351 11.95 -10.77 8.20
N ALA A 352 12.71 -10.33 7.21
CA ALA A 352 13.76 -9.35 7.39
C ALA A 352 13.79 -8.40 6.18
N MET A 353 13.40 -7.16 6.41
CA MET A 353 13.66 -6.08 5.46
C MET A 353 15.14 -5.69 5.59
N ILE A 354 15.88 -5.78 4.49
CA ILE A 354 17.32 -5.44 4.49
C ILE A 354 17.53 -3.93 4.52
N PHE A 355 16.59 -3.19 3.93
CA PHE A 355 16.55 -1.75 3.97
C PHE A 355 15.15 -1.25 4.29
N PHE A 356 15.06 -0.34 5.25
CA PHE A 356 13.84 0.34 5.68
C PHE A 356 14.17 1.80 5.96
N SER A 357 13.78 2.67 5.05
CA SER A 357 14.17 4.09 5.05
C SER A 357 13.77 4.84 6.32
N ARG A 358 12.67 4.43 6.99
CA ARG A 358 12.19 5.05 8.23
C ARG A 358 13.19 4.94 9.40
N ARG A 359 14.14 3.98 9.34
CA ARG A 359 15.25 3.89 10.31
C ARG A 359 16.26 5.03 10.18
N ILE A 360 16.33 5.69 9.02
CA ILE A 360 17.24 6.81 8.81
C ILE A 360 16.63 8.06 9.43
N GLY A 361 17.34 8.69 10.37
CA GLY A 361 16.91 9.91 11.04
C GLY A 361 15.95 9.68 12.20
N LEU A 362 15.91 8.47 12.76
CA LEU A 362 15.24 8.16 14.02
C LEU A 362 16.22 7.48 14.99
N SER A 363 16.08 7.74 16.27
CA SER A 363 16.73 7.01 17.36
C SER A 363 16.06 5.64 17.58
N GLU A 364 16.61 4.82 18.48
CA GLU A 364 15.96 3.56 18.87
C GLU A 364 14.65 3.81 19.63
N GLU A 365 14.56 4.91 20.35
CA GLU A 365 13.38 5.40 21.09
C GLU A 365 12.32 6.06 20.18
N GLY A 366 12.67 6.33 18.91
CA GLY A 366 11.80 6.96 17.93
C GLY A 366 11.93 8.48 17.84
N ASP A 367 12.90 9.08 18.52
CA ASP A 367 13.19 10.50 18.41
C ASP A 367 13.78 10.90 17.07
N GLU A 368 13.40 12.05 16.56
CA GLU A 368 13.93 12.58 15.31
C GLU A 368 15.39 13.01 15.41
N ILE A 369 16.23 12.49 14.52
CA ILE A 369 17.64 12.86 14.34
C ILE A 369 17.74 13.68 13.05
N PRO A 370 18.12 14.98 13.08
CA PRO A 370 18.14 15.84 11.91
C PRO A 370 19.05 15.32 10.78
N LEU A 371 18.55 15.32 9.54
CA LEU A 371 19.34 15.04 8.34
C LEU A 371 20.00 16.33 7.83
N LEU A 372 21.33 16.28 7.66
CA LEU A 372 22.07 17.35 6.99
C LEU A 372 21.69 17.45 5.51
N GLY A 373 21.53 16.28 4.88
CA GLY A 373 21.21 16.19 3.47
C GLY A 373 21.67 14.87 2.87
N GLY A 374 21.43 14.69 1.61
CA GLY A 374 21.85 13.52 0.88
C GLY A 374 21.43 13.49 -0.58
N ILE A 375 21.79 12.42 -1.23
CA ILE A 375 21.54 12.19 -2.65
C ILE A 375 20.91 10.82 -2.85
N LYS A 376 19.93 10.74 -3.74
CA LYS A 376 19.35 9.50 -4.27
C LYS A 376 19.47 9.53 -5.78
N VAL A 377 20.03 8.48 -6.38
CA VAL A 377 20.03 8.25 -7.82
C VAL A 377 19.30 6.96 -8.08
N ALA A 378 18.22 7.00 -8.83
CA ALA A 378 17.40 5.82 -9.07
C ALA A 378 16.76 5.83 -10.45
N GLY A 379 16.56 4.64 -11.02
CA GLY A 379 15.89 4.49 -12.31
C GLY A 379 16.28 3.24 -13.05
N LYS A 380 15.92 3.20 -14.34
CA LYS A 380 16.11 2.03 -15.21
C LYS A 380 17.07 2.35 -16.36
N ALA A 381 18.07 1.50 -16.56
CA ALA A 381 18.99 1.52 -17.69
C ALA A 381 18.88 0.21 -18.46
N ASP A 382 18.18 0.22 -19.60
CA ASP A 382 17.82 -0.97 -20.38
C ASP A 382 17.14 -2.03 -19.49
N ARG A 383 17.81 -3.15 -19.21
CA ARG A 383 17.32 -4.25 -18.37
C ARG A 383 17.77 -4.15 -16.90
N PHE A 384 18.42 -3.06 -16.51
CA PHE A 384 18.91 -2.88 -15.15
C PHE A 384 18.09 -1.83 -14.42
N ASP A 385 17.59 -2.17 -13.24
CA ASP A 385 17.17 -1.20 -12.24
C ASP A 385 18.37 -0.84 -11.36
N LEU A 386 18.62 0.44 -11.19
CA LEU A 386 19.75 0.99 -10.45
C LEU A 386 19.23 1.91 -9.35
N GLY A 387 19.81 1.79 -8.15
CA GLY A 387 19.50 2.67 -7.04
C GLY A 387 20.71 2.90 -6.15
N ILE A 388 20.98 4.16 -5.82
CA ILE A 388 21.98 4.56 -4.84
C ILE A 388 21.35 5.63 -3.95
N ILE A 389 21.51 5.48 -2.63
CA ILE A 389 21.15 6.49 -1.63
C ILE A 389 22.39 6.73 -0.78
N ASN A 390 22.72 7.99 -0.51
CA ASN A 390 23.67 8.38 0.51
C ASN A 390 23.13 9.55 1.30
N LEU A 391 23.05 9.44 2.62
CA LEU A 391 22.48 10.42 3.54
C LEU A 391 23.38 10.60 4.76
N GLN A 392 23.39 11.82 5.30
CA GLN A 392 24.17 12.18 6.48
C GLN A 392 23.25 12.77 7.55
N THR A 393 23.28 12.22 8.79
CA THR A 393 22.63 12.81 9.97
C THR A 393 23.58 13.70 10.77
N LYS A 394 23.00 14.64 11.51
CA LYS A 394 23.70 15.36 12.57
C LYS A 394 23.86 14.47 13.80
N ALA A 395 24.79 14.81 14.68
CA ALA A 395 24.75 14.32 16.05
C ALA A 395 23.61 15.02 16.83
N LYS A 396 22.95 14.30 17.75
CA LYS A 396 21.91 14.84 18.64
C LYS A 396 22.07 14.24 20.05
N GLY A 397 22.37 15.09 21.02
CA GLY A 397 22.72 14.60 22.36
C GLY A 397 23.89 13.62 22.33
N ASP A 398 23.70 12.46 22.91
CA ASP A 398 24.71 11.37 22.94
C ASP A 398 24.70 10.51 21.67
N ILE A 399 23.81 10.76 20.71
CA ILE A 399 23.72 10.02 19.47
C ILE A 399 24.67 10.60 18.43
N PRO A 400 25.69 9.84 17.96
CA PRO A 400 26.65 10.33 16.99
C PRO A 400 26.01 10.52 15.60
N GLY A 401 26.57 11.42 14.81
CA GLY A 401 26.20 11.55 13.40
C GLY A 401 26.55 10.29 12.62
N ASN A 402 25.66 9.89 11.70
CA ASN A 402 25.83 8.68 10.90
C ASN A 402 25.76 8.99 9.41
N ASN A 403 26.59 8.30 8.62
CA ASN A 403 26.45 8.23 7.17
C ASN A 403 25.77 6.92 6.79
N PHE A 404 24.73 7.03 5.97
CA PHE A 404 23.94 5.90 5.47
C PHE A 404 24.13 5.77 3.96
N THR A 405 24.54 4.61 3.49
CA THR A 405 24.68 4.32 2.07
C THR A 405 23.91 3.04 1.72
N VAL A 406 23.10 3.12 0.67
CA VAL A 406 22.44 1.97 0.06
C VAL A 406 22.77 1.93 -1.42
N ALA A 407 23.19 0.79 -1.93
CA ALA A 407 23.42 0.55 -3.35
C ALA A 407 22.63 -0.68 -3.80
N ARG A 408 21.88 -0.54 -4.86
CA ARG A 408 21.02 -1.59 -5.41
C ARG A 408 21.22 -1.71 -6.92
N ILE A 409 21.39 -2.93 -7.39
CA ILE A 409 21.32 -3.30 -8.80
C ILE A 409 20.42 -4.52 -8.96
N SER A 410 19.50 -4.47 -9.89
CA SER A 410 18.67 -5.59 -10.28
C SER A 410 18.64 -5.70 -11.80
N ARG A 411 18.66 -6.91 -12.32
CA ARG A 411 18.64 -7.18 -13.76
C ARG A 411 17.41 -7.99 -14.12
N ASP A 412 16.67 -7.49 -15.09
CA ASP A 412 15.61 -8.23 -15.74
C ASP A 412 16.19 -9.37 -16.56
N ILE A 413 15.74 -10.57 -16.28
CA ILE A 413 16.12 -11.81 -16.97
C ILE A 413 14.85 -12.52 -17.46
N LEU A 414 14.99 -13.37 -18.47
CA LEU A 414 13.85 -14.06 -19.08
C LEU A 414 12.73 -13.06 -19.47
N ARG A 415 11.48 -13.50 -19.46
CA ARG A 415 10.33 -12.66 -19.85
C ARG A 415 9.81 -11.81 -18.70
N GLN A 416 9.71 -12.33 -17.48
CA GLN A 416 9.11 -11.69 -16.31
C GLN A 416 9.87 -11.97 -15.01
N SER A 417 11.17 -12.28 -15.10
CA SER A 417 12.00 -12.66 -13.95
C SER A 417 13.08 -11.62 -13.71
N ALA A 418 13.62 -11.57 -12.49
CA ALA A 418 14.70 -10.68 -12.14
C ALA A 418 15.64 -11.32 -11.11
N ILE A 419 16.89 -10.88 -11.12
CA ILE A 419 17.89 -11.15 -10.08
C ILE A 419 18.46 -9.82 -9.59
N GLY A 420 18.81 -9.74 -8.33
CA GLY A 420 19.28 -8.49 -7.77
C GLY A 420 20.32 -8.65 -6.65
N MET A 421 20.99 -7.55 -6.37
CA MET A 421 21.95 -7.43 -5.27
C MET A 421 21.79 -6.07 -4.59
N MET A 422 21.82 -6.05 -3.27
CA MET A 422 21.81 -4.83 -2.46
C MET A 422 22.97 -4.84 -1.48
N VAL A 423 23.54 -3.67 -1.24
CA VAL A 423 24.50 -3.41 -0.18
C VAL A 423 24.03 -2.23 0.64
N THR A 424 24.06 -2.35 1.96
CA THR A 424 23.81 -1.24 2.89
C THR A 424 25.01 -1.01 3.77
N ASN A 425 25.28 0.24 4.14
CA ASN A 425 26.33 0.61 5.08
C ASN A 425 25.87 1.78 5.94
N ARG A 426 25.82 1.59 7.25
CA ARG A 426 25.79 2.66 8.23
C ARG A 426 27.19 2.82 8.83
N GLN A 427 27.71 4.03 8.75
CA GLN A 427 29.00 4.39 9.32
C GLN A 427 28.79 5.50 10.35
N SER A 428 29.05 5.23 11.61
CA SER A 428 29.06 6.25 12.65
C SER A 428 30.31 7.15 12.58
N SER A 429 30.20 8.37 13.07
CA SER A 429 31.33 9.24 13.34
C SER A 429 32.24 8.70 14.47
N GLU A 430 31.74 7.77 15.28
CA GLU A 430 32.53 7.04 16.26
C GLU A 430 33.37 5.95 15.60
N SER A 431 34.65 5.88 15.98
CA SER A 431 35.57 4.89 15.41
C SER A 431 35.15 3.47 15.76
N GLY A 432 35.12 2.60 14.77
CA GLY A 432 34.80 1.17 14.95
C GLY A 432 33.28 0.88 15.04
N ASN A 433 32.39 1.89 15.01
CA ASN A 433 30.96 1.70 15.04
C ASN A 433 30.38 1.75 13.61
N TYR A 434 30.05 0.60 13.06
CA TYR A 434 29.45 0.45 11.73
C TYR A 434 28.51 -0.76 11.65
N ASN A 435 27.60 -0.72 10.68
CA ASN A 435 26.76 -1.86 10.32
C ASN A 435 26.70 -1.97 8.80
N ARG A 436 26.88 -3.16 8.26
CA ARG A 436 26.87 -3.44 6.83
C ARG A 436 25.98 -4.63 6.55
N ALA A 437 25.24 -4.60 5.45
CA ALA A 437 24.55 -5.78 4.94
C ALA A 437 24.77 -5.92 3.44
N ILE A 438 24.83 -7.18 3.01
CA ILE A 438 24.82 -7.55 1.60
C ILE A 438 23.70 -8.58 1.38
N SER A 439 22.91 -8.41 0.32
CA SER A 439 21.88 -9.38 -0.06
C SER A 439 21.88 -9.67 -1.55
N LEU A 440 21.48 -10.89 -1.88
CA LEU A 440 21.14 -11.35 -3.23
C LEU A 440 19.69 -11.78 -3.22
N ASP A 441 18.93 -11.43 -4.24
CA ASP A 441 17.53 -11.79 -4.38
C ASP A 441 17.20 -12.21 -5.81
N CYS A 442 16.12 -12.96 -5.91
CA CYS A 442 15.60 -13.38 -7.21
C CYS A 442 14.07 -13.48 -7.16
N ASP A 443 13.46 -13.19 -8.32
CA ASP A 443 12.06 -13.40 -8.59
C ASP A 443 11.92 -14.04 -9.97
N PHE A 444 11.29 -15.21 -10.03
CA PHE A 444 11.02 -15.94 -11.25
C PHE A 444 9.50 -16.05 -11.45
N ALA A 445 9.01 -15.63 -12.59
CA ALA A 445 7.63 -15.85 -13.01
C ALA A 445 7.59 -16.81 -14.21
N PHE A 446 6.75 -17.85 -14.09
CA PHE A 446 6.55 -18.88 -15.08
C PHE A 446 5.09 -18.88 -15.54
N GLY A 447 4.87 -18.38 -16.76
CA GLY A 447 3.52 -18.13 -17.25
C GLY A 447 2.78 -17.07 -16.43
N GLU A 448 1.48 -17.25 -16.27
CA GLU A 448 0.59 -16.31 -15.55
C GLU A 448 0.32 -16.76 -14.10
N SER A 449 0.65 -18.01 -13.78
CA SER A 449 0.19 -18.67 -12.56
C SER A 449 1.26 -18.93 -11.52
N LEU A 450 2.52 -19.21 -11.91
CA LEU A 450 3.57 -19.62 -10.97
C LEU A 450 4.62 -18.55 -10.78
N SER A 451 4.87 -18.18 -9.52
CA SER A 451 6.04 -17.37 -9.14
C SER A 451 6.87 -18.06 -8.06
N LEU A 452 8.20 -17.96 -8.22
CA LEU A 452 9.19 -18.41 -7.25
C LEU A 452 10.10 -17.24 -6.92
N GLY A 453 10.48 -17.08 -5.66
CA GLY A 453 11.36 -15.97 -5.28
C GLY A 453 12.02 -16.19 -3.93
N GLY A 454 12.90 -15.27 -3.59
CA GLY A 454 13.57 -15.30 -2.31
C GLY A 454 14.81 -14.43 -2.28
N TYR A 455 15.45 -14.43 -1.12
CA TYR A 455 16.71 -13.72 -0.92
C TYR A 455 17.63 -14.48 0.03
N MET A 456 18.92 -14.13 -0.04
CA MET A 456 19.94 -14.45 0.96
C MET A 456 20.64 -13.15 1.34
N ALA A 457 20.83 -12.93 2.64
CA ALA A 457 21.49 -11.75 3.17
C ALA A 457 22.47 -12.12 4.28
N MET A 458 23.50 -11.30 4.44
CA MET A 458 24.49 -11.41 5.51
C MET A 458 24.77 -10.01 6.07
N THR A 459 24.90 -9.91 7.39
CA THR A 459 25.27 -8.67 8.08
C THR A 459 26.64 -8.73 8.71
N GLN A 460 27.27 -7.56 8.88
CA GLN A 460 28.51 -7.37 9.61
C GLN A 460 28.35 -6.23 10.61
N THR A 461 28.41 -6.57 11.90
CA THR A 461 28.34 -5.63 13.01
C THR A 461 29.53 -5.88 13.92
N PRO A 462 30.24 -4.86 14.40
CA PRO A 462 31.31 -5.03 15.38
C PRO A 462 30.83 -5.80 16.62
N GLY A 463 31.61 -6.78 17.06
CA GLY A 463 31.27 -7.61 18.23
C GLY A 463 30.30 -8.77 17.97
N LEU A 464 29.60 -8.81 16.81
CA LEU A 464 28.73 -9.92 16.42
C LEU A 464 29.39 -10.74 15.32
N GLY A 465 29.88 -11.95 15.64
CA GLY A 465 30.56 -12.86 14.72
C GLY A 465 29.80 -14.16 14.50
N GLY A 466 29.71 -14.64 13.25
CA GLY A 466 29.01 -15.86 12.87
C GLY A 466 27.50 -15.80 13.05
N LYS A 467 26.76 -16.79 12.55
CA LYS A 467 25.28 -16.88 12.63
C LYS A 467 24.55 -15.56 12.26
N ASN A 468 25.06 -14.87 11.26
CA ASN A 468 24.68 -13.51 10.86
C ASN A 468 24.02 -13.49 9.46
N THR A 469 23.37 -14.58 9.07
CA THR A 469 22.68 -14.68 7.78
C THR A 469 21.17 -14.71 7.93
N ALA A 470 20.49 -14.23 6.91
CA ALA A 470 19.05 -14.40 6.70
C ALA A 470 18.78 -14.91 5.29
N SER A 471 17.79 -15.77 5.14
CA SER A 471 17.36 -16.28 3.84
C SER A 471 15.86 -16.53 3.80
N LYS A 472 15.25 -16.35 2.63
CA LYS A 472 13.85 -16.65 2.36
C LYS A 472 13.73 -17.35 1.01
N PHE A 473 12.85 -18.34 0.95
CA PHE A 473 12.34 -18.92 -0.27
C PHE A 473 10.82 -18.83 -0.26
N ARG A 474 10.21 -18.48 -1.38
CA ARG A 474 8.76 -18.44 -1.55
C ARG A 474 8.35 -19.08 -2.87
N PHE A 475 7.16 -19.66 -2.89
CA PHE A 475 6.44 -20.01 -4.08
C PHE A 475 4.99 -19.53 -3.99
N GLN A 476 4.41 -19.22 -5.13
CA GLN A 476 3.00 -18.88 -5.26
C GLN A 476 2.48 -19.45 -6.56
N TRP A 477 1.33 -20.12 -6.48
CA TRP A 477 0.58 -20.58 -7.63
C TRP A 477 -0.86 -20.11 -7.53
N THR A 478 -1.31 -19.37 -8.55
CA THR A 478 -2.64 -18.77 -8.61
C THR A 478 -3.34 -19.21 -9.89
N SER A 479 -4.57 -19.63 -9.78
CA SER A 479 -5.48 -19.94 -10.90
C SER A 479 -6.85 -19.32 -10.62
N ASP A 480 -7.82 -19.53 -11.50
CA ASP A 480 -9.18 -19.01 -11.35
C ASP A 480 -9.86 -19.45 -10.05
N LEU A 481 -9.57 -20.68 -9.60
CA LEU A 481 -10.21 -21.29 -8.43
C LEU A 481 -9.28 -21.44 -7.23
N TRP A 482 -7.96 -21.48 -7.46
CA TRP A 482 -7.02 -21.83 -6.41
C TRP A 482 -5.95 -20.76 -6.23
N ASN A 483 -5.66 -20.43 -4.99
CA ASN A 483 -4.51 -19.64 -4.60
C ASN A 483 -3.71 -20.45 -3.56
N ILE A 484 -2.51 -20.88 -3.96
CA ILE A 484 -1.63 -21.68 -3.11
C ILE A 484 -0.32 -20.91 -2.99
N TYR A 485 0.10 -20.62 -1.80
CA TYR A 485 1.41 -20.05 -1.57
C TYR A 485 2.09 -20.65 -0.36
N GLY A 486 3.42 -20.58 -0.35
CA GLY A 486 4.19 -20.94 0.81
C GLY A 486 5.53 -20.23 0.83
N HIS A 487 6.07 -20.10 2.01
CA HIS A 487 7.41 -19.62 2.19
C HIS A 487 8.13 -20.34 3.34
N PHE A 488 9.44 -20.37 3.21
CA PHE A 488 10.37 -20.75 4.27
C PHE A 488 11.36 -19.60 4.44
N PHE A 489 11.62 -19.19 5.68
CA PHE A 489 12.74 -18.31 5.97
C PHE A 489 13.53 -18.76 7.20
N ASN A 490 14.81 -18.42 7.21
CA ASN A 490 15.73 -18.65 8.30
C ASN A 490 16.49 -17.36 8.60
N ILE A 491 16.36 -16.85 9.82
CA ILE A 491 17.06 -15.67 10.30
C ILE A 491 17.90 -16.11 11.51
N GLN A 492 19.21 -16.05 11.38
CA GLN A 492 20.13 -16.46 12.44
C GLN A 492 20.20 -15.43 13.57
N GLU A 493 20.76 -15.84 14.72
CA GLU A 493 20.71 -15.08 15.99
C GLU A 493 21.42 -13.72 15.90
N ASN A 494 22.58 -13.67 15.21
CA ASN A 494 23.41 -12.47 15.07
C ASN A 494 23.14 -11.68 13.78
N PHE A 495 22.06 -12.01 13.07
CA PHE A 495 21.64 -11.20 11.93
C PHE A 495 21.12 -9.85 12.41
N ASN A 496 21.84 -8.78 12.09
CA ASN A 496 21.54 -7.43 12.55
C ASN A 496 21.59 -6.43 11.38
N ALA A 497 20.44 -6.17 10.74
CA ALA A 497 20.30 -5.17 9.69
C ALA A 497 19.79 -3.85 10.30
N GLU A 498 20.69 -3.00 10.80
CA GLU A 498 20.32 -1.74 11.51
C GLU A 498 19.64 -0.72 10.59
N MET A 499 19.92 -0.75 9.28
CA MET A 499 19.21 0.03 8.27
C MET A 499 17.91 -0.64 7.79
N GLY A 500 17.57 -1.79 8.37
CA GLY A 500 16.42 -2.60 8.00
C GLY A 500 15.36 -2.67 9.10
N PHE A 501 14.45 -3.63 8.94
CA PHE A 501 13.47 -3.99 9.96
C PHE A 501 13.45 -5.51 10.11
N VAL A 502 13.82 -6.01 11.29
CA VAL A 502 13.84 -7.43 11.63
C VAL A 502 13.01 -7.62 12.89
N LYS A 503 11.87 -8.28 12.75
CA LYS A 503 10.91 -8.47 13.85
C LYS A 503 11.42 -9.46 14.90
N ARG A 504 12.12 -10.52 14.47
CA ARG A 504 12.68 -11.56 15.34
C ARG A 504 13.86 -12.25 14.67
N THR A 505 14.92 -12.49 15.42
CA THR A 505 16.11 -13.29 15.02
C THR A 505 16.09 -14.67 15.68
N GLY A 506 17.02 -15.55 15.30
CA GLY A 506 17.16 -16.89 15.87
C GLY A 506 16.04 -17.85 15.47
N ILE A 507 15.35 -17.65 14.35
CA ILE A 507 14.17 -18.42 13.96
C ILE A 507 14.25 -19.02 12.57
N ARG A 508 13.52 -20.13 12.40
CA ARG A 508 13.13 -20.72 11.12
C ARG A 508 11.61 -20.78 11.06
N ARG A 509 11.02 -20.26 9.98
CA ARG A 509 9.56 -20.27 9.79
C ARG A 509 9.20 -20.90 8.47
N SER A 510 8.24 -21.81 8.51
CA SER A 510 7.55 -22.34 7.33
C SER A 510 6.09 -21.91 7.38
N GLN A 511 5.55 -21.45 6.27
CA GLN A 511 4.12 -21.14 6.13
C GLN A 511 3.59 -21.73 4.84
N ILE A 512 2.36 -22.22 4.87
CA ILE A 512 1.64 -22.67 3.70
C ILE A 512 0.17 -22.24 3.78
N TYR A 513 -0.34 -21.76 2.66
CA TYR A 513 -1.72 -21.29 2.50
C TYR A 513 -2.36 -22.03 1.32
N PHE A 514 -3.62 -22.43 1.51
CA PHE A 514 -4.48 -23.00 0.47
C PHE A 514 -5.81 -22.25 0.49
N GLY A 515 -6.13 -21.57 -0.60
CA GLY A 515 -7.41 -20.89 -0.82
C GLY A 515 -8.14 -21.47 -2.02
N TYR A 516 -9.46 -21.57 -1.89
CA TYR A 516 -10.36 -22.00 -2.97
C TYR A 516 -11.46 -20.97 -3.13
N THR A 517 -11.65 -20.44 -4.34
CA THR A 517 -12.51 -19.27 -4.58
C THR A 517 -13.56 -19.53 -5.68
N PRO A 518 -14.50 -20.48 -5.45
CA PRO A 518 -15.56 -20.77 -6.41
C PRO A 518 -16.64 -19.68 -6.42
N GLU A 519 -17.25 -19.47 -7.59
CA GLU A 519 -18.41 -18.60 -7.80
C GLU A 519 -19.63 -19.45 -8.10
N PRO A 520 -20.37 -19.88 -7.07
CA PRO A 520 -21.54 -20.74 -7.27
C PRO A 520 -22.73 -19.93 -7.79
N ALA A 521 -23.58 -20.55 -8.61
CA ALA A 521 -24.85 -19.96 -9.05
C ALA A 521 -25.90 -19.95 -7.93
N LEU A 522 -25.57 -19.35 -6.77
CA LEU A 522 -26.47 -19.24 -5.62
C LEU A 522 -27.04 -17.81 -5.54
N PRO A 523 -28.35 -17.65 -5.29
CA PRO A 523 -28.96 -16.32 -5.18
C PRO A 523 -28.29 -15.48 -4.09
N GLY A 524 -27.83 -14.26 -4.46
CA GLY A 524 -27.22 -13.31 -3.54
C GLY A 524 -25.73 -13.57 -3.20
N VAL A 525 -25.18 -14.73 -3.58
CA VAL A 525 -23.77 -15.07 -3.37
C VAL A 525 -22.96 -14.79 -4.61
N LYS A 526 -21.91 -13.98 -4.49
CA LYS A 526 -20.95 -13.71 -5.56
C LYS A 526 -19.86 -14.76 -5.59
N ARG A 527 -19.24 -15.03 -4.43
CA ARG A 527 -18.08 -15.93 -4.33
C ARG A 527 -18.00 -16.54 -2.93
N LEU A 528 -17.50 -17.75 -2.85
CA LEU A 528 -17.05 -18.37 -1.60
C LEU A 528 -15.53 -18.30 -1.54
N ASN A 529 -14.98 -18.17 -0.33
CA ASN A 529 -13.53 -18.15 -0.12
C ASN A 529 -13.14 -18.97 1.13
N PRO A 530 -13.32 -20.31 1.10
CA PRO A 530 -12.72 -21.18 2.12
C PRO A 530 -11.21 -21.20 1.95
N HIS A 531 -10.50 -21.01 3.07
CA HIS A 531 -9.04 -21.11 3.05
C HIS A 531 -8.48 -21.63 4.39
N VAL A 532 -7.28 -22.17 4.30
CA VAL A 532 -6.49 -22.59 5.45
C VAL A 532 -5.08 -22.01 5.37
N ASN A 533 -4.53 -21.64 6.51
CA ASN A 533 -3.16 -21.20 6.65
C ASN A 533 -2.51 -21.95 7.82
N PHE A 534 -1.31 -22.44 7.60
CA PHE A 534 -0.52 -23.14 8.59
C PHE A 534 0.86 -22.49 8.70
N THR A 535 1.24 -22.07 9.89
CA THR A 535 2.54 -21.49 10.22
C THR A 535 3.26 -22.35 11.24
N TYR A 536 4.53 -22.62 11.02
CA TYR A 536 5.39 -23.40 11.91
C TYR A 536 6.74 -22.69 12.08
N THR A 537 7.03 -22.26 13.30
CA THR A 537 8.27 -21.52 13.64
C THR A 537 9.04 -22.25 14.71
N THR A 538 10.31 -22.48 14.49
CA THR A 538 11.27 -23.03 15.44
C THR A 538 12.42 -22.08 15.70
N ASP A 539 13.16 -22.32 16.78
CA ASP A 539 14.52 -21.75 16.91
C ASP A 539 15.53 -22.47 16.00
N GLN A 540 16.82 -22.16 16.17
CA GLN A 540 17.90 -22.75 15.38
C GLN A 540 18.23 -24.20 15.79
N GLU A 541 17.81 -24.65 16.96
CA GLU A 541 17.90 -26.02 17.49
C GLU A 541 16.67 -26.88 17.19
N ASN A 542 15.69 -26.36 16.40
CA ASN A 542 14.41 -26.99 16.06
C ASN A 542 13.42 -27.12 17.23
N VAL A 543 13.57 -26.34 18.30
CA VAL A 543 12.54 -26.24 19.34
C VAL A 543 11.36 -25.45 18.79
N LEU A 544 10.15 -25.97 18.95
CA LEU A 544 8.94 -25.31 18.49
C LEU A 544 8.68 -24.03 19.30
N LEU A 545 8.66 -22.89 18.62
CA LEU A 545 8.36 -21.58 19.21
C LEU A 545 6.93 -21.14 18.95
N LEU A 546 6.40 -21.43 17.74
CA LEU A 546 5.06 -21.02 17.34
C LEU A 546 4.51 -21.96 16.28
N ARG A 547 3.28 -22.42 16.49
CA ARG A 547 2.46 -23.09 15.47
C ARG A 547 1.10 -22.39 15.44
N GLU A 548 0.75 -21.90 14.25
CA GLU A 548 -0.55 -21.26 14.01
C GLU A 548 -1.33 -22.06 12.99
N GLU A 549 -2.55 -22.41 13.33
CA GLU A 549 -3.51 -23.06 12.46
C GLU A 549 -4.72 -22.15 12.29
N HIS A 550 -5.05 -21.84 11.05
CA HIS A 550 -6.16 -20.97 10.70
C HIS A 550 -7.01 -21.64 9.62
N ALA A 551 -8.31 -21.75 9.88
CA ALA A 551 -9.29 -22.19 8.89
C ALA A 551 -10.40 -21.15 8.82
N HIS A 552 -10.66 -20.62 7.64
CA HIS A 552 -11.64 -19.56 7.42
C HIS A 552 -12.61 -19.93 6.30
N PHE A 553 -13.85 -19.56 6.47
CA PHE A 553 -14.89 -19.65 5.45
C PHE A 553 -15.53 -18.27 5.30
N GLN A 554 -15.34 -17.65 4.14
CA GLN A 554 -15.90 -16.35 3.79
C GLN A 554 -16.90 -16.48 2.65
N VAL A 555 -17.97 -15.69 2.71
CA VAL A 555 -18.99 -15.55 1.68
C VAL A 555 -19.01 -14.10 1.23
N ASP A 556 -18.70 -13.85 -0.03
CA ASP A 556 -18.84 -12.55 -0.66
C ASP A 556 -20.22 -12.48 -1.31
N LEU A 557 -20.94 -11.40 -1.06
CA LEU A 557 -22.30 -11.18 -1.55
C LEU A 557 -22.32 -10.30 -2.81
N ILE A 558 -23.32 -10.51 -3.66
CA ILE A 558 -23.51 -9.71 -4.89
C ILE A 558 -23.70 -8.22 -4.58
N ASN A 559 -24.27 -7.88 -3.40
CA ASN A 559 -24.48 -6.50 -2.98
C ASN A 559 -23.21 -5.80 -2.45
N GLY A 560 -22.03 -6.43 -2.55
CA GLY A 560 -20.74 -5.90 -2.09
C GLY A 560 -20.43 -6.15 -0.61
N GLY A 561 -21.34 -6.75 0.17
CA GLY A 561 -21.09 -7.16 1.54
C GLY A 561 -20.37 -8.52 1.61
N ASN A 562 -19.82 -8.83 2.78
CA ASN A 562 -19.27 -10.16 3.04
C ASN A 562 -19.49 -10.56 4.50
N PHE A 563 -19.42 -11.86 4.74
CA PHE A 563 -19.35 -12.36 6.09
C PHE A 563 -18.39 -13.58 6.15
N GLY A 564 -17.70 -13.74 7.28
CA GLY A 564 -16.72 -14.81 7.47
C GLY A 564 -16.76 -15.38 8.88
N LEU A 565 -16.33 -16.64 8.98
CA LEU A 565 -16.11 -17.33 10.25
C LEU A 565 -14.79 -18.07 10.18
N SER A 566 -13.93 -17.89 11.19
CA SER A 566 -12.68 -18.65 11.28
C SER A 566 -12.52 -19.35 12.61
N TRP A 567 -11.89 -20.52 12.55
CA TRP A 567 -11.33 -21.23 13.68
C TRP A 567 -9.81 -21.08 13.67
N ASN A 568 -9.23 -20.87 14.86
CA ASN A 568 -7.81 -20.63 15.01
C ASN A 568 -7.26 -21.42 16.20
N GLU A 569 -6.05 -21.95 16.07
CA GLU A 569 -5.26 -22.50 17.17
C GLU A 569 -3.84 -21.94 17.08
N ASN A 570 -3.40 -21.29 18.16
CA ASN A 570 -2.04 -20.83 18.33
C ASN A 570 -1.38 -21.64 19.43
N HIS A 571 -0.27 -22.29 19.13
CA HIS A 571 0.60 -22.94 20.11
C HIS A 571 1.91 -22.17 20.16
N GLU A 572 2.15 -21.45 21.26
CA GLU A 572 3.30 -20.58 21.43
C GLU A 572 4.14 -20.98 22.64
N PHE A 573 5.45 -21.05 22.47
CA PHE A 573 6.43 -21.09 23.54
C PHE A 573 6.94 -19.67 23.82
N VAL A 574 6.56 -19.13 24.95
CA VAL A 574 7.10 -17.87 25.48
C VAL A 574 8.41 -18.20 26.19
N ASP A 575 9.51 -17.91 25.53
CA ASP A 575 10.88 -18.20 25.98
C ASP A 575 11.44 -17.13 26.94
N VAL A 576 10.89 -15.89 26.88
CA VAL A 576 11.21 -14.77 27.76
C VAL A 576 9.92 -14.13 28.25
N PRO A 577 9.75 -13.91 29.56
CA PRO A 577 8.56 -13.21 30.07
C PRO A 577 8.44 -11.83 29.45
N PHE A 578 7.22 -11.38 29.17
CA PHE A 578 6.97 -10.05 28.66
C PHE A 578 5.77 -9.39 29.33
N THR A 579 5.83 -8.08 29.48
CA THR A 579 4.74 -7.27 30.03
C THR A 579 3.76 -6.94 28.92
N ILE A 580 2.51 -7.39 29.05
CA ILE A 580 1.43 -7.17 28.08
C ILE A 580 0.61 -5.91 28.42
N GLN A 581 0.55 -5.57 29.70
CA GLN A 581 -0.08 -4.39 30.27
C GLN A 581 0.70 -3.99 31.53
N GLU A 582 0.63 -2.73 31.95
CA GLU A 582 1.24 -2.29 33.20
C GLU A 582 0.88 -3.26 34.34
N ASN A 583 1.90 -3.78 35.03
CA ASN A 583 1.80 -4.75 36.14
C ASN A 583 1.28 -6.15 35.75
N ILE A 584 1.06 -6.47 34.48
CA ILE A 584 0.64 -7.80 34.01
C ILE A 584 1.72 -8.39 33.09
N THR A 585 2.42 -9.40 33.59
CA THR A 585 3.51 -10.06 32.85
C THR A 585 3.13 -11.50 32.51
N ILE A 586 3.22 -11.83 31.23
CA ILE A 586 3.06 -13.21 30.75
C ILE A 586 4.34 -13.98 31.07
N PRO A 587 4.28 -15.03 31.92
CA PRO A 587 5.46 -15.80 32.27
C PRO A 587 5.95 -16.70 31.14
N MET A 588 7.19 -17.17 31.26
CA MET A 588 7.72 -18.21 30.40
C MET A 588 6.85 -19.46 30.49
N GLY A 589 6.51 -20.05 29.34
CA GLY A 589 5.67 -21.22 29.30
C GLY A 589 5.17 -21.59 27.90
N ILE A 590 4.45 -22.68 27.80
CA ILE A 590 3.78 -23.13 26.58
C ILE A 590 2.30 -22.79 26.69
N TYR A 591 1.79 -22.05 25.72
CA TYR A 591 0.40 -21.62 25.64
C TYR A 591 -0.25 -22.22 24.40
N THR A 592 -1.49 -22.71 24.55
CA THR A 592 -2.28 -23.19 23.40
C THR A 592 -3.64 -22.50 23.44
N ASP A 593 -3.79 -21.54 22.54
CA ASP A 593 -4.93 -20.66 22.47
C ASP A 593 -5.83 -21.06 21.31
N ARG A 594 -7.07 -21.46 21.61
CA ARG A 594 -8.11 -21.76 20.63
C ARG A 594 -9.17 -20.68 20.67
N PHE A 595 -9.45 -20.10 19.52
CA PHE A 595 -10.43 -19.03 19.42
C PHE A 595 -11.19 -19.07 18.09
N LEU A 596 -12.40 -18.51 18.15
CA LEU A 596 -13.22 -18.25 16.98
C LEU A 596 -13.18 -16.78 16.64
N ARG A 597 -13.33 -16.45 15.34
CA ARG A 597 -13.46 -15.10 14.86
C ARG A 597 -14.57 -15.02 13.82
N ALA A 598 -15.47 -14.07 13.99
CA ALA A 598 -16.51 -13.75 13.03
C ALA A 598 -16.27 -12.36 12.45
N ASP A 599 -16.40 -12.23 11.14
CA ASP A 599 -16.23 -10.99 10.39
C ASP A 599 -17.52 -10.69 9.61
N PHE A 600 -17.92 -9.42 9.59
CA PHE A 600 -19.04 -8.94 8.78
C PHE A 600 -18.70 -7.58 8.18
N SER A 601 -19.01 -7.39 6.89
CA SER A 601 -18.87 -6.10 6.23
C SER A 601 -20.06 -5.81 5.34
N THR A 602 -20.47 -4.55 5.32
CA THR A 602 -21.38 -4.02 4.30
C THR A 602 -20.60 -3.44 3.13
N ASP A 603 -21.27 -3.11 2.05
CA ASP A 603 -20.67 -2.48 0.87
C ASP A 603 -20.14 -1.07 1.19
N LYS A 604 -18.82 -0.87 1.02
CA LYS A 604 -18.14 0.41 1.27
C LYS A 604 -18.54 1.53 0.31
N SER A 605 -19.18 1.24 -0.81
CA SER A 605 -19.68 2.25 -1.75
C SER A 605 -20.90 3.00 -1.23
N ARG A 606 -21.60 2.45 -0.23
CA ARG A 606 -22.79 3.04 0.36
C ARG A 606 -22.43 4.29 1.19
N ASN A 607 -23.42 5.18 1.32
CA ASN A 607 -23.28 6.38 2.17
C ASN A 607 -23.06 6.04 3.64
N LEU A 608 -23.49 4.85 4.08
CA LEU A 608 -23.20 4.27 5.39
C LEU A 608 -22.70 2.86 5.18
N TYR A 609 -21.54 2.56 5.73
CA TYR A 609 -20.94 1.22 5.73
C TYR A 609 -20.38 0.87 7.10
N VAL A 610 -20.36 -0.43 7.41
CA VAL A 610 -19.87 -0.96 8.68
C VAL A 610 -19.04 -2.21 8.38
N HIS A 611 -17.93 -2.34 9.08
CA HIS A 611 -17.14 -3.56 9.24
C HIS A 611 -17.09 -3.92 10.71
N THR A 612 -17.32 -5.18 11.04
CA THR A 612 -17.25 -5.68 12.41
C THR A 612 -16.46 -6.99 12.43
N ARG A 613 -15.58 -7.11 13.41
CA ARG A 613 -14.84 -8.33 13.71
C ARG A 613 -15.00 -8.63 15.19
N TYR A 614 -15.35 -9.87 15.52
CA TYR A 614 -15.44 -10.33 16.88
C TYR A 614 -14.62 -11.61 17.06
N ARG A 615 -13.64 -11.57 17.98
CA ARG A 615 -12.82 -12.70 18.38
C ARG A 615 -13.19 -13.09 19.83
N TRP A 616 -13.28 -14.40 20.09
CA TRP A 616 -13.47 -14.91 21.44
C TRP A 616 -12.80 -16.27 21.62
N GLY A 617 -12.16 -16.50 22.74
CA GLY A 617 -11.50 -17.75 23.05
C GLY A 617 -10.38 -17.66 24.06
N ALA A 618 -9.50 -18.65 24.04
CA ALA A 618 -8.34 -18.70 24.91
C ALA A 618 -7.29 -17.65 24.51
N PHE A 619 -6.53 -17.17 25.50
CA PHE A 619 -5.46 -16.21 25.35
C PHE A 619 -4.48 -16.32 26.53
N TYR A 620 -3.25 -16.78 26.31
CA TYR A 620 -2.17 -16.97 27.29
C TYR A 620 -2.61 -17.64 28.61
N GLY A 621 -3.35 -18.73 28.50
CA GLY A 621 -3.87 -19.49 29.65
C GLY A 621 -5.12 -18.91 30.29
N GLY A 622 -5.58 -17.76 29.82
CA GLY A 622 -6.85 -17.14 30.20
C GLY A 622 -7.82 -17.08 29.01
N LYS A 623 -8.54 -15.98 28.90
CA LYS A 623 -9.54 -15.75 27.84
C LYS A 623 -9.46 -14.33 27.32
N SER A 624 -9.84 -14.13 26.05
CA SER A 624 -10.05 -12.80 25.50
C SER A 624 -11.34 -12.72 24.69
N LYS A 625 -11.92 -11.52 24.71
CA LYS A 625 -12.95 -11.06 23.79
C LYS A 625 -12.45 -9.78 23.15
N GLU A 626 -12.37 -9.78 21.84
CA GLU A 626 -11.94 -8.62 21.06
C GLU A 626 -13.07 -8.24 20.13
N LEU A 627 -13.47 -6.97 20.16
CA LEU A 627 -14.47 -6.39 19.28
C LEU A 627 -13.83 -5.26 18.51
N GLU A 628 -13.78 -5.38 17.20
CA GLU A 628 -13.44 -4.30 16.26
C GLU A 628 -14.71 -3.90 15.52
N ILE A 629 -15.06 -2.62 15.61
CA ILE A 629 -16.12 -2.02 14.81
C ILE A 629 -15.50 -0.84 14.09
N SER A 630 -15.55 -0.84 12.79
CA SER A 630 -15.19 0.31 11.97
C SER A 630 -16.28 0.59 10.96
N GLY A 631 -16.43 1.85 10.59
CA GLY A 631 -17.44 2.24 9.62
C GLY A 631 -17.30 3.68 9.22
N GLY A 632 -18.05 4.05 8.19
CA GLY A 632 -18.02 5.42 7.70
C GLY A 632 -19.36 5.89 7.19
N VAL A 633 -19.50 7.20 7.20
CA VAL A 633 -20.67 7.91 6.69
C VAL A 633 -20.26 8.98 5.69
N ARG A 634 -20.93 9.02 4.55
CA ARG A 634 -20.73 10.02 3.48
C ARG A 634 -22.08 10.65 3.11
N PRO A 635 -22.58 11.58 3.93
CA PRO A 635 -23.92 12.14 3.72
C PRO A 635 -24.01 13.00 2.46
N ILE A 636 -22.90 13.62 2.07
CA ILE A 636 -22.72 14.41 0.84
C ILE A 636 -21.31 14.18 0.28
N PRO A 637 -21.07 14.42 -1.00
CA PRO A 637 -19.78 14.20 -1.64
C PRO A 637 -18.60 15.00 -1.04
N ASN A 638 -18.89 16.03 -0.27
CA ASN A 638 -17.88 16.89 0.34
C ASN A 638 -17.51 16.48 1.76
N LEU A 639 -18.31 15.62 2.42
CA LEU A 639 -18.14 15.27 3.82
C LEU A 639 -18.04 13.76 4.00
N SER A 640 -16.97 13.30 4.59
CA SER A 640 -16.80 11.91 5.03
C SER A 640 -16.40 11.86 6.50
N GLY A 641 -17.00 10.95 7.24
CA GLY A 641 -16.63 10.60 8.59
C GLY A 641 -16.35 9.11 8.68
N GLU A 642 -15.31 8.73 9.40
CA GLU A 642 -14.97 7.34 9.68
C GLU A 642 -14.71 7.19 11.18
N ILE A 643 -15.15 6.08 11.75
CA ILE A 643 -14.92 5.75 13.15
C ILE A 643 -14.44 4.30 13.24
N SER A 644 -13.48 4.06 14.10
CA SER A 644 -12.98 2.72 14.41
C SER A 644 -12.86 2.58 15.91
N LEU A 645 -13.46 1.55 16.47
CA LEU A 645 -13.37 1.15 17.86
C LEU A 645 -12.73 -0.24 17.92
N LEU A 646 -11.62 -0.35 18.62
CA LEU A 646 -11.05 -1.61 19.06
C LEU A 646 -11.27 -1.72 20.57
N TYR A 647 -11.90 -2.80 21.02
CA TYR A 647 -12.19 -3.09 22.42
C TYR A 647 -11.72 -4.49 22.76
N ASN A 648 -10.83 -4.61 23.72
CA ASN A 648 -10.27 -5.87 24.20
C ASN A 648 -10.63 -6.05 25.68
N ASP A 649 -11.32 -7.15 25.99
CA ASP A 649 -11.65 -7.63 27.35
C ASP A 649 -10.81 -8.89 27.58
N ILE A 650 -9.80 -8.78 28.43
CA ILE A 650 -8.77 -9.82 28.64
C ILE A 650 -8.76 -10.23 30.10
N ASP A 651 -8.96 -11.53 30.35
CA ASP A 651 -8.97 -12.20 31.64
C ASP A 651 -7.83 -13.23 31.66
N LEU A 652 -6.76 -12.95 32.41
CA LEU A 652 -5.55 -13.75 32.51
C LEU A 652 -5.32 -14.23 33.94
N PRO A 653 -4.61 -15.35 34.13
CA PRO A 653 -4.22 -15.78 35.49
C PRO A 653 -3.39 -14.74 36.28
N GLN A 654 -2.76 -13.80 35.58
CA GLN A 654 -1.91 -12.73 36.16
C GLN A 654 -2.68 -11.45 36.47
N GLY A 655 -3.90 -11.32 35.98
CA GLY A 655 -4.76 -10.13 36.15
C GLY A 655 -5.65 -9.92 34.95
N ASP A 656 -6.72 -9.19 35.13
CA ASP A 656 -7.69 -8.81 34.11
C ASP A 656 -7.55 -7.34 33.75
N PHE A 657 -7.79 -7.00 32.48
CA PHE A 657 -7.79 -5.62 32.01
C PHE A 657 -8.69 -5.45 30.79
N VAL A 658 -9.16 -4.22 30.63
CA VAL A 658 -9.86 -3.76 29.43
C VAL A 658 -9.02 -2.71 28.75
N ASN A 659 -8.79 -2.91 27.46
CA ASN A 659 -8.08 -1.96 26.61
C ASN A 659 -8.97 -1.53 25.45
N HIS A 660 -8.97 -0.24 25.12
CA HIS A 660 -9.76 0.28 24.01
C HIS A 660 -9.05 1.39 23.28
N LEU A 661 -9.28 1.44 21.98
CA LEU A 661 -8.78 2.49 21.10
C LEU A 661 -9.91 2.97 20.20
N LEU A 662 -10.27 4.24 20.34
CA LEU A 662 -11.24 4.89 19.48
C LEU A 662 -10.52 5.84 18.54
N ILE A 663 -10.68 5.64 17.24
CA ILE A 663 -10.15 6.50 16.18
C ILE A 663 -11.32 7.11 15.42
N SER A 664 -11.37 8.41 15.32
CA SER A 664 -12.36 9.15 14.53
C SER A 664 -11.67 10.04 13.51
N LYS A 665 -12.04 9.85 12.23
CA LYS A 665 -11.54 10.67 11.11
C LYS A 665 -12.71 11.44 10.51
N LEU A 666 -12.56 12.74 10.36
CA LEU A 666 -13.51 13.61 9.68
C LEU A 666 -12.78 14.36 8.58
N ALA A 667 -13.33 14.33 7.36
CA ALA A 667 -12.77 15.06 6.24
C ALA A 667 -13.86 15.87 5.53
N TYR A 668 -13.57 17.15 5.31
CA TYR A 668 -14.39 18.04 4.51
C TYR A 668 -13.61 18.56 3.31
N SER A 669 -14.11 18.28 2.11
CA SER A 669 -13.50 18.68 0.84
C SER A 669 -14.21 19.90 0.29
N PHE A 670 -13.65 21.11 0.46
CA PHE A 670 -14.19 22.33 -0.14
C PHE A 670 -14.12 22.26 -1.68
N SER A 671 -13.06 21.65 -2.19
CA SER A 671 -12.83 21.40 -3.61
C SER A 671 -11.86 20.21 -3.77
N THR A 672 -11.49 19.86 -5.00
CA THR A 672 -10.42 18.88 -5.29
C THR A 672 -9.01 19.41 -4.95
N ARG A 673 -8.89 20.61 -4.39
CA ARG A 673 -7.61 21.28 -4.03
C ARG A 673 -7.57 21.81 -2.60
N LEU A 674 -8.68 21.85 -1.87
CA LEU A 674 -8.74 22.38 -0.50
C LEU A 674 -9.51 21.43 0.40
N PHE A 675 -8.83 20.91 1.43
CA PHE A 675 -9.35 19.91 2.35
C PHE A 675 -9.10 20.31 3.80
N LEU A 676 -10.08 20.03 4.64
CA LEU A 676 -9.93 20.05 6.10
C LEU A 676 -10.09 18.62 6.61
N MET A 677 -9.11 18.14 7.35
CA MET A 677 -9.13 16.79 7.91
C MET A 677 -8.89 16.86 9.41
N SER A 678 -9.56 16.00 10.17
CA SER A 678 -9.27 15.82 11.59
C SER A 678 -9.14 14.33 11.91
N LEU A 679 -8.20 14.02 12.79
CA LEU A 679 -7.97 12.71 13.38
C LEU A 679 -8.05 12.90 14.90
N ILE A 680 -8.99 12.21 15.53
CA ILE A 680 -9.14 12.16 16.99
C ILE A 680 -8.91 10.73 17.42
N GLN A 681 -8.02 10.51 18.38
CA GLN A 681 -7.71 9.17 18.89
C GLN A 681 -7.80 9.20 20.42
N TRP A 682 -8.52 8.27 20.99
CA TRP A 682 -8.59 8.02 22.42
C TRP A 682 -8.08 6.63 22.73
N ASN A 683 -6.97 6.56 23.43
CA ASN A 683 -6.30 5.34 23.81
C ASN A 683 -6.51 5.12 25.32
N GLY A 684 -7.25 4.06 25.65
CA GLY A 684 -7.51 3.70 27.06
C GLY A 684 -6.37 2.95 27.74
N GLU A 685 -5.28 2.60 27.01
CA GLU A 685 -4.07 2.04 27.61
C GLU A 685 -3.18 3.13 28.23
N THR A 686 -3.07 4.24 27.54
CA THR A 686 -2.24 5.38 27.96
C THR A 686 -3.06 6.52 28.55
N ASP A 687 -4.38 6.36 28.64
CA ASP A 687 -5.35 7.36 29.08
C ASP A 687 -5.18 8.71 28.38
N ASP A 688 -4.80 8.70 27.10
CA ASP A 688 -4.61 9.91 26.33
C ASP A 688 -5.64 10.11 25.21
N VAL A 689 -5.91 11.39 24.92
CA VAL A 689 -6.68 11.84 23.77
C VAL A 689 -5.78 12.68 22.89
N SER A 690 -5.59 12.27 21.65
CA SER A 690 -4.86 13.04 20.65
C SER A 690 -5.80 13.61 19.59
N LEU A 691 -5.54 14.85 19.18
CA LEU A 691 -6.26 15.57 18.14
C LEU A 691 -5.25 16.10 17.12
N ASN A 692 -5.42 15.73 15.85
CA ASN A 692 -4.73 16.34 14.72
C ASN A 692 -5.77 16.98 13.81
N VAL A 693 -5.66 18.27 13.54
CA VAL A 693 -6.49 19.00 12.56
C VAL A 693 -5.58 19.59 11.51
N ARG A 694 -5.87 19.28 10.25
CA ARG A 694 -5.04 19.67 9.12
C ARG A 694 -5.87 20.33 8.03
N LEU A 695 -5.53 21.57 7.68
CA LEU A 695 -5.96 22.23 6.45
C LEU A 695 -4.89 22.04 5.40
N HIS A 696 -5.25 21.44 4.25
CA HIS A 696 -4.36 21.22 3.11
C HIS A 696 -4.89 21.94 1.89
N TYR A 697 -4.09 22.83 1.32
CA TYR A 697 -4.40 23.59 0.10
C TYR A 697 -3.35 23.37 -0.99
N ILE A 698 -3.74 22.67 -2.05
CA ILE A 698 -2.96 22.49 -3.27
C ILE A 698 -3.18 23.72 -4.15
N TYR A 699 -2.39 24.79 -3.96
CA TYR A 699 -2.60 26.02 -4.71
C TYR A 699 -2.05 25.96 -6.15
N ARG A 700 -1.11 25.04 -6.42
CA ARG A 700 -0.62 24.62 -7.74
C ARG A 700 -0.32 23.12 -7.71
N PRO A 701 -0.37 22.41 -8.86
CA PRO A 701 0.09 21.01 -8.87
C PRO A 701 1.53 20.88 -8.34
N GLY A 702 1.73 20.06 -7.31
CA GLY A 702 3.03 19.87 -6.65
C GLY A 702 3.44 20.96 -5.66
N SER A 703 2.57 21.96 -5.39
CA SER A 703 2.84 23.06 -4.45
C SER A 703 1.70 23.18 -3.45
N ASP A 704 2.03 23.11 -2.17
CA ASP A 704 1.08 22.89 -1.10
C ASP A 704 1.28 23.87 0.06
N LEU A 705 0.18 24.24 0.70
CA LEU A 705 0.13 24.90 1.99
C LEU A 705 -0.57 23.99 2.99
N TYR A 706 0.08 23.74 4.11
CA TYR A 706 -0.48 23.02 5.24
C TYR A 706 -0.56 23.93 6.46
N ILE A 707 -1.68 23.86 7.18
CA ILE A 707 -1.84 24.41 8.52
C ILE A 707 -2.26 23.25 9.40
N VAL A 708 -1.47 22.94 10.41
CA VAL A 708 -1.64 21.77 11.27
C VAL A 708 -1.76 22.20 12.71
N TYR A 709 -2.74 21.65 13.39
CA TYR A 709 -2.93 21.75 14.82
C TYR A 709 -2.89 20.35 15.43
N ASN A 710 -1.94 20.11 16.31
CA ASN A 710 -1.81 18.89 17.10
C ASN A 710 -2.02 19.22 18.57
N GLU A 711 -2.74 18.37 19.31
CA GLU A 711 -2.88 18.47 20.74
C GLU A 711 -3.00 17.07 21.35
N ARG A 712 -2.29 16.84 22.45
CA ARG A 712 -2.44 15.64 23.27
C ARG A 712 -2.83 16.02 24.68
N ARG A 713 -3.81 15.30 25.21
CA ARG A 713 -4.34 15.47 26.55
C ARG A 713 -4.30 14.16 27.30
N LEU A 714 -3.89 14.21 28.55
CA LEU A 714 -4.04 13.09 29.48
C LEU A 714 -5.43 13.17 30.13
N VAL A 715 -6.09 12.02 30.28
CA VAL A 715 -7.40 11.89 30.91
C VAL A 715 -7.19 11.21 32.26
N GLU A 716 -7.12 11.97 33.33
CA GLU A 716 -7.04 11.44 34.70
C GLU A 716 -8.41 11.57 35.38
N GLY A 717 -9.21 10.52 35.33
CA GLY A 717 -10.58 10.54 35.86
C GLY A 717 -11.47 11.58 35.15
N MET A 718 -11.89 12.64 35.83
CA MET A 718 -12.66 13.75 35.25
C MET A 718 -11.80 14.93 34.81
N ASP A 719 -10.50 14.90 35.07
CA ASP A 719 -9.59 15.98 34.69
C ASP A 719 -8.92 15.69 33.37
N ILE A 720 -8.95 16.66 32.45
CA ILE A 720 -8.37 16.55 31.12
C ILE A 720 -7.30 17.61 30.96
N GLY A 721 -6.05 17.21 31.25
CA GLY A 721 -4.88 18.10 31.21
C GLY A 721 -4.18 18.10 29.87
N ILE A 722 -3.88 19.28 29.30
CA ILE A 722 -3.04 19.39 28.08
C ILE A 722 -1.62 18.93 28.43
N GLN A 723 -1.08 17.98 27.66
CA GLN A 723 0.31 17.53 27.77
C GLN A 723 1.21 18.30 26.81
N ASP A 724 0.82 18.31 25.55
CA ASP A 724 1.52 19.03 24.49
C ASP A 724 0.54 19.58 23.45
N ARG A 725 0.98 20.61 22.74
CA ARG A 725 0.26 21.24 21.65
C ARG A 725 1.24 21.80 20.63
N THR A 726 0.97 21.58 19.35
CA THR A 726 1.78 22.14 18.26
C THR A 726 0.88 22.81 17.24
N ILE A 727 1.26 24.03 16.85
CA ILE A 727 0.67 24.71 15.69
C ILE A 727 1.77 24.84 14.66
N ALA A 728 1.56 24.31 13.46
CA ALA A 728 2.54 24.36 12.39
C ALA A 728 1.93 24.91 11.11
N VAL A 729 2.71 25.70 10.39
CA VAL A 729 2.41 26.17 9.03
C VAL A 729 3.56 25.76 8.13
N LYS A 730 3.27 25.01 7.07
CA LYS A 730 4.23 24.55 6.09
C LYS A 730 3.83 24.98 4.69
N LEU A 731 4.77 25.54 3.96
CA LEU A 731 4.62 25.94 2.57
C LEU A 731 5.72 25.28 1.74
N ASN A 732 5.34 24.66 0.63
CA ASN A 732 6.30 24.25 -0.39
C ASN A 732 5.93 24.83 -1.76
N TYR A 733 6.89 24.96 -2.65
CA TYR A 733 6.68 25.44 -4.00
C TYR A 733 7.50 24.64 -5.01
N LEU A 734 6.85 24.10 -6.03
CA LEU A 734 7.51 23.34 -7.08
C LEU A 734 7.80 24.24 -8.28
N PHE A 735 9.08 24.43 -8.56
CA PHE A 735 9.58 25.04 -9.80
C PHE A 735 9.96 23.93 -10.78
N ASN A 736 9.44 24.00 -11.99
CA ASN A 736 9.86 23.15 -13.11
C ASN A 736 10.62 24.05 -14.11
N ILE A 737 11.89 23.75 -14.35
CA ILE A 737 12.82 24.53 -15.19
C ILE A 737 13.25 23.72 -16.40
#